data_446711b8c632155fa25e40d7f24d7745
#
_entry.id   446711b8c632155fa25e40d7f24d7745
#
_cell.length_a   1.000
_cell.length_b   1.000
_cell.length_c   1.000
_cell.angle_alpha   90.00
_cell.angle_beta   90.00
_cell.angle_gamma   90.00
#
_symmetry.space_group_name_H-M   'P 1'
#
loop_
_entity.id
_entity.type
_entity.pdbx_description
1 polymer ?
#
loop_
_entity_poly.entity_id
_entity_poly.type
_entity_poly.pdbx_seq_one_letter_code
_entity_poly.pdbx_strand_id
1 'polypeptide(L)'
;MAFGLLFDYLNGQCINAYKFFGAHFEQREIEDVVEVPLKKDPTRTKKSVKKKYVEGVVFRLYAPMASDVSVIGDFNNWDPTIHKLQKIDECGVFEIFIEDLHNYSFYKYHFKNAHGEYVDKADPFAFLSEYRPGSCSRLFNIENFAWHDEEFLKSRDRNFDKPMSIYEMHLGSWKGKVDNRNLSYEEVADYLIPYIKDLGYTHIEIMPITQYPFDGSWGYQATGFFSVDSRYGNPFQLMSFIDRMHQAGIGVILDFAPVHFATDPWALVQFDGTDMYEYSNEHRYSPWGSLQFDLGKDPVRSFLMSAMNFFLDYFHFDGIRVDAVSNILYWDGNKNNGQNDGAVEFIKRLNGKIHYAHPDIMMIAEDSTDFTGVTRPVEYGGLGFDYKWDLGWMNDTLKYYALDPIYKKYDHNKLTFSMAYFYSDNFLLPLSHDEVVHGKGTILNKMWGNYDQKFALVRNLYTYQFAHPGKKLNFMGNELASWDEWNENKSLPWELKRFPKHDSVSRVVRDLNLIYRAEKAMHFEEHNPAHFNWLMVDNSNDSVFAFERRVGDSHLVFIFNMTPNYYEYYDIGVTREGTYQEIFNTDKDVYGGSNAYNGLPIMSYYYGPEGKPHKITVKLAGFAACIFKYIHPNKPLEESNEDEDGKNKLEDDTKENL
;
A
#
# COMPACT_ATOMS: atom_id res chain seq x y z
N MET A 1 24.33 17.18 -17.88
CA MET A 1 23.34 16.43 -17.08
C MET A 1 21.90 16.88 -17.38
N ALA A 2 21.59 18.17 -17.34
CA ALA A 2 20.22 18.69 -17.59
C ALA A 2 19.61 18.34 -18.96
N PHE A 3 20.39 18.44 -20.06
CA PHE A 3 19.88 18.12 -21.41
C PHE A 3 19.49 16.63 -21.59
N GLY A 4 20.22 15.69 -20.97
CA GLY A 4 19.89 14.27 -21.05
C GLY A 4 18.59 13.95 -20.32
N LEU A 5 18.37 14.55 -19.14
CA LEU A 5 17.17 14.35 -18.34
C LEU A 5 15.93 14.92 -19.04
N LEU A 6 16.04 16.13 -19.66
CA LEU A 6 14.96 16.72 -20.44
C LEU A 6 14.64 15.87 -21.68
N PHE A 7 15.65 15.35 -22.38
CA PHE A 7 15.43 14.43 -23.49
C PHE A 7 14.68 13.18 -23.05
N ASP A 8 15.10 12.54 -21.96
CA ASP A 8 14.41 11.36 -21.40
C ASP A 8 12.98 11.69 -20.97
N TYR A 9 12.76 12.88 -20.38
CA TYR A 9 11.43 13.35 -19.99
C TYR A 9 10.47 13.44 -21.18
N LEU A 10 10.92 14.08 -22.25
CA LEU A 10 10.13 14.28 -23.47
C LEU A 10 9.89 12.99 -24.27
N ASN A 11 10.68 11.94 -24.02
CA ASN A 11 10.55 10.64 -24.68
C ASN A 11 9.94 9.54 -23.79
N GLY A 12 9.36 9.89 -22.66
CA GLY A 12 8.68 8.93 -21.78
C GLY A 12 9.64 7.93 -21.12
N GLN A 13 10.88 8.35 -20.84
CA GLN A 13 11.92 7.50 -20.27
C GLN A 13 12.44 7.97 -18.90
N CYS A 14 12.03 9.16 -18.46
CA CYS A 14 12.52 9.76 -17.24
C CYS A 14 11.80 9.24 -16.00
N ILE A 15 12.56 8.86 -14.97
CA ILE A 15 12.05 8.52 -13.63
C ILE A 15 12.55 9.50 -12.55
N ASN A 16 13.31 10.52 -12.93
CA ASN A 16 13.99 11.46 -12.03
C ASN A 16 13.67 12.93 -12.34
N ALA A 17 12.51 13.21 -12.94
CA ALA A 17 12.13 14.56 -13.35
C ALA A 17 12.09 15.56 -12.19
N TYR A 18 11.77 15.09 -10.99
CA TYR A 18 11.76 15.86 -9.74
C TYR A 18 13.16 16.40 -9.32
N LYS A 19 14.25 15.87 -9.87
CA LYS A 19 15.62 16.38 -9.64
C LYS A 19 15.93 17.60 -10.52
N PHE A 20 15.06 17.91 -11.48
CA PHE A 20 15.25 19.01 -12.41
C PHE A 20 14.10 20.04 -12.35
N PHE A 21 12.85 19.59 -12.51
CA PHE A 21 11.69 20.46 -12.47
C PHE A 21 11.27 20.78 -11.03
N GLY A 22 10.55 21.90 -10.85
CA GLY A 22 10.11 22.40 -9.55
C GLY A 22 11.08 23.43 -8.96
N ALA A 23 11.02 23.57 -7.65
CA ALA A 23 11.80 24.55 -6.89
C ALA A 23 12.89 23.84 -6.07
N HIS A 24 14.17 24.17 -6.34
CA HIS A 24 15.33 23.54 -5.71
C HIS A 24 16.23 24.57 -5.04
N PHE A 25 16.62 24.28 -3.81
CA PHE A 25 17.65 25.05 -3.12
C PHE A 25 19.03 24.73 -3.73
N GLU A 26 19.67 25.78 -4.25
CA GLU A 26 21.00 25.67 -4.89
C GLU A 26 21.94 26.75 -4.39
N GLN A 27 23.24 26.45 -4.44
CA GLN A 27 24.29 27.45 -4.32
C GLN A 27 24.83 27.76 -5.71
N ARG A 28 24.77 29.04 -6.14
CA ARG A 28 25.26 29.48 -7.45
C ARG A 28 26.42 30.44 -7.30
N GLU A 29 27.42 30.30 -8.20
CA GLU A 29 28.49 31.28 -8.38
C GLU A 29 27.93 32.45 -9.18
N ILE A 30 27.96 33.64 -8.61
CA ILE A 30 27.60 34.89 -9.31
C ILE A 30 28.81 35.82 -9.42
N GLU A 31 28.78 36.66 -10.44
CA GLU A 31 29.78 37.71 -10.60
C GLU A 31 29.32 38.98 -9.87
N ASP A 32 30.05 39.35 -8.81
CA ASP A 32 29.81 40.57 -8.05
C ASP A 32 30.76 41.67 -8.60
N VAL A 33 30.17 42.74 -9.10
CA VAL A 33 30.95 43.89 -9.62
C VAL A 33 31.20 44.85 -8.46
N VAL A 34 32.38 44.69 -7.86
CA VAL A 34 32.80 45.56 -6.74
C VAL A 34 33.68 46.70 -7.25
N GLU A 35 33.49 47.88 -6.70
CA GLU A 35 34.39 49.00 -6.92
C GLU A 35 35.63 48.87 -6.03
N VAL A 36 36.76 48.76 -6.62
CA VAL A 36 38.05 48.62 -5.91
C VAL A 36 38.87 49.90 -6.08
N PRO A 37 39.38 50.51 -4.99
CA PRO A 37 40.22 51.70 -5.07
C PRO A 37 41.46 51.43 -5.93
N LEU A 38 41.86 52.38 -6.76
CA LEU A 38 43.06 52.28 -7.54
C LEU A 38 44.32 52.39 -6.65
N LYS A 39 45.27 51.47 -6.80
CA LYS A 39 46.52 51.43 -6.00
C LYS A 39 47.31 52.74 -6.05
N LYS A 40 47.15 53.56 -7.12
CA LYS A 40 47.91 54.79 -7.32
C LYS A 40 47.09 56.02 -6.91
N ASP A 41 45.77 55.95 -6.75
CA ASP A 41 44.88 57.01 -6.35
C ASP A 41 43.64 56.41 -5.67
N PRO A 42 43.62 56.29 -4.33
CA PRO A 42 42.53 55.71 -3.59
C PRO A 42 41.21 56.44 -3.70
N THR A 43 41.20 57.67 -4.21
CA THR A 43 39.99 58.47 -4.45
C THR A 43 39.25 58.03 -5.72
N ARG A 44 39.90 57.24 -6.56
CA ARG A 44 39.33 56.65 -7.79
C ARG A 44 39.14 55.18 -7.63
N THR A 45 37.99 54.69 -8.06
CA THR A 45 37.66 53.26 -8.08
C THR A 45 37.74 52.70 -9.51
N LYS A 46 38.01 51.41 -9.62
CA LYS A 46 37.77 50.61 -10.83
C LYS A 46 36.78 49.50 -10.52
N LYS A 47 35.94 49.18 -11.47
CA LYS A 47 35.09 47.99 -11.40
C LYS A 47 35.98 46.74 -11.49
N SER A 48 35.82 45.85 -10.56
CA SER A 48 36.46 44.54 -10.52
C SER A 48 35.41 43.48 -10.32
N VAL A 49 35.43 42.42 -11.12
CA VAL A 49 34.55 41.30 -10.99
C VAL A 49 35.12 40.36 -9.92
N LYS A 50 34.39 40.08 -8.89
CA LYS A 50 34.67 39.02 -7.90
C LYS A 50 33.61 37.95 -7.99
N LYS A 51 34.04 36.70 -7.93
CA LYS A 51 33.15 35.57 -7.82
C LYS A 51 32.66 35.44 -6.38
N LYS A 52 31.36 35.33 -6.20
CA LYS A 52 30.70 35.14 -4.92
C LYS A 52 29.73 33.96 -5.06
N TYR A 53 29.71 33.08 -4.07
CA TYR A 53 28.66 32.06 -3.97
C TYR A 53 27.47 32.63 -3.18
N VAL A 54 26.28 32.45 -3.73
CA VAL A 54 25.00 32.84 -3.09
C VAL A 54 24.09 31.65 -3.02
N GLU A 55 23.37 31.57 -1.92
CA GLU A 55 22.30 30.58 -1.73
C GLU A 55 20.99 31.14 -2.26
N GLY A 56 20.16 30.27 -2.83
CA GLY A 56 18.88 30.66 -3.37
C GLY A 56 18.09 29.45 -3.86
N VAL A 57 17.00 29.73 -4.55
CA VAL A 57 16.12 28.71 -5.13
C VAL A 57 16.05 28.90 -6.63
N VAL A 58 16.26 27.81 -7.35
CA VAL A 58 15.98 27.74 -8.80
C VAL A 58 14.58 27.18 -8.99
N PHE A 59 13.79 27.87 -9.80
CA PHE A 59 12.46 27.43 -10.24
C PHE A 59 12.54 27.01 -11.70
N ARG A 60 12.09 25.78 -12.02
CA ARG A 60 12.01 25.26 -13.39
C ARG A 60 10.63 24.74 -13.68
N LEU A 61 10.00 25.34 -14.69
CA LEU A 61 8.66 25.00 -15.13
C LEU A 61 8.67 24.44 -16.55
N TYR A 62 8.03 23.29 -16.77
CA TYR A 62 7.68 22.80 -18.11
C TYR A 62 6.23 23.21 -18.43
N ALA A 63 6.07 24.11 -19.41
CA ALA A 63 4.78 24.61 -19.88
C ALA A 63 4.92 25.09 -21.35
N PRO A 64 4.91 24.15 -22.33
CA PRO A 64 5.33 24.42 -23.71
C PRO A 64 4.52 25.49 -24.42
N MET A 65 3.24 25.67 -24.06
CA MET A 65 2.34 26.66 -24.68
C MET A 65 2.20 27.94 -23.83
N ALA A 66 2.89 28.01 -22.69
CA ALA A 66 2.89 29.21 -21.86
C ALA A 66 3.79 30.32 -22.42
N SER A 67 3.47 31.54 -22.08
CA SER A 67 4.28 32.73 -22.33
C SER A 67 4.20 33.69 -21.15
N ASP A 68 5.10 34.68 -21.07
CA ASP A 68 5.15 35.67 -20.00
C ASP A 68 5.09 35.05 -18.59
N VAL A 69 5.97 34.08 -18.35
CA VAL A 69 5.98 33.25 -17.15
C VAL A 69 6.67 33.98 -15.99
N SER A 70 6.06 33.97 -14.82
CA SER A 70 6.59 34.51 -13.57
C SER A 70 6.38 33.53 -12.42
N VAL A 71 7.19 33.60 -11.38
CA VAL A 71 6.89 33.03 -10.08
C VAL A 71 6.43 34.14 -9.13
N ILE A 72 5.30 33.92 -8.49
CA ILE A 72 4.67 34.82 -7.52
C ILE A 72 4.59 34.14 -6.16
N GLY A 73 4.73 34.91 -5.09
CA GLY A 73 4.69 34.37 -3.74
C GLY A 73 4.76 35.45 -2.66
N ASP A 74 4.81 35.01 -1.39
CA ASP A 74 4.95 35.94 -0.26
C ASP A 74 6.26 36.74 -0.29
N PHE A 75 7.30 36.21 -0.90
CA PHE A 75 8.62 36.85 -1.06
C PHE A 75 8.65 37.99 -2.07
N ASN A 76 7.61 38.18 -2.88
CA ASN A 76 7.50 39.30 -3.83
C ASN A 76 6.12 39.96 -3.80
N ASN A 77 5.36 39.82 -2.68
CA ASN A 77 4.02 40.34 -2.51
C ASN A 77 3.03 39.92 -3.63
N TRP A 78 3.26 38.75 -4.22
CA TRP A 78 2.45 38.19 -5.33
C TRP A 78 2.45 39.06 -6.60
N ASP A 79 3.51 39.87 -6.79
CA ASP A 79 3.66 40.75 -7.96
C ASP A 79 4.29 39.98 -9.14
N PRO A 80 3.53 39.75 -10.24
CA PRO A 80 4.01 39.00 -11.39
C PRO A 80 5.05 39.76 -12.23
N THR A 81 5.35 40.99 -11.92
CA THR A 81 6.31 41.79 -12.70
C THR A 81 7.75 41.67 -12.20
N ILE A 82 7.96 41.13 -10.98
CA ILE A 82 9.26 41.11 -10.31
C ILE A 82 10.13 39.91 -10.76
N HIS A 83 9.61 38.69 -10.70
CA HIS A 83 10.39 37.46 -10.93
C HIS A 83 9.92 36.72 -12.18
N LYS A 84 10.36 37.23 -13.34
CA LYS A 84 10.06 36.65 -14.65
C LYS A 84 11.02 35.52 -14.98
N LEU A 85 10.48 34.34 -15.32
CA LEU A 85 11.27 33.20 -15.79
C LEU A 85 11.70 33.39 -17.23
N GLN A 86 12.90 32.94 -17.54
CA GLN A 86 13.42 32.92 -18.89
C GLN A 86 13.20 31.55 -19.52
N LYS A 87 12.76 31.52 -20.78
CA LYS A 87 12.70 30.29 -21.57
C LYS A 87 14.13 29.83 -21.87
N ILE A 88 14.49 28.64 -21.39
CA ILE A 88 15.87 28.12 -21.50
C ILE A 88 16.06 27.13 -22.65
N ASP A 89 14.96 26.65 -23.26
CA ASP A 89 14.99 25.82 -24.46
C ASP A 89 13.72 25.97 -25.31
N GLU A 90 13.76 25.42 -26.54
CA GLU A 90 12.62 25.47 -27.46
C GLU A 90 11.46 24.54 -27.08
N CYS A 91 11.68 23.57 -26.18
CA CYS A 91 10.66 22.61 -25.77
C CYS A 91 9.67 23.17 -24.72
N GLY A 92 9.93 24.37 -24.20
CA GLY A 92 9.02 25.07 -23.27
C GLY A 92 9.37 24.94 -21.81
N VAL A 93 10.65 24.86 -21.50
CA VAL A 93 11.16 24.96 -20.14
C VAL A 93 11.53 26.39 -19.81
N PHE A 94 11.07 26.87 -18.65
CA PHE A 94 11.33 28.21 -18.12
C PHE A 94 12.11 28.09 -16.81
N GLU A 95 13.07 29.00 -16.58
CA GLU A 95 13.91 29.00 -15.38
C GLU A 95 14.12 30.41 -14.82
N ILE A 96 14.19 30.53 -13.48
CA ILE A 96 14.72 31.65 -12.75
C ILE A 96 15.45 31.16 -11.49
N PHE A 97 16.51 31.88 -11.09
CA PHE A 97 17.15 31.71 -9.78
C PHE A 97 16.88 32.98 -8.94
N ILE A 98 16.45 32.78 -7.70
CA ILE A 98 16.11 33.85 -6.74
C ILE A 98 16.90 33.63 -5.47
N GLU A 99 17.65 34.64 -5.05
CA GLU A 99 18.48 34.61 -3.84
C GLU A 99 17.61 34.77 -2.57
N ASP A 100 18.14 34.32 -1.43
CA ASP A 100 17.61 34.56 -0.07
C ASP A 100 16.17 34.06 0.18
N LEU A 101 15.72 33.01 -0.52
CA LEU A 101 14.44 32.38 -0.23
C LEU A 101 14.57 31.31 0.87
N HIS A 102 13.49 31.12 1.63
CA HIS A 102 13.45 30.26 2.80
C HIS A 102 12.44 29.11 2.66
N ASN A 103 12.67 28.02 3.38
CA ASN A 103 11.70 26.94 3.54
C ASN A 103 10.34 27.51 3.98
N TYR A 104 9.30 26.88 3.45
CA TYR A 104 7.88 27.17 3.73
C TYR A 104 7.32 28.42 3.06
N SER A 105 8.08 29.21 2.30
CA SER A 105 7.54 30.33 1.49
C SER A 105 6.50 29.83 0.52
N PHE A 106 5.39 30.54 0.40
CA PHE A 106 4.32 30.21 -0.52
C PHE A 106 4.61 30.73 -1.91
N TYR A 107 4.28 29.95 -2.95
CA TYR A 107 4.43 30.39 -4.32
C TYR A 107 3.45 29.74 -5.28
N LYS A 108 3.27 30.36 -6.45
CA LYS A 108 2.62 29.84 -7.65
C LYS A 108 3.38 30.26 -8.89
N TYR A 109 3.13 29.59 -10.00
CA TYR A 109 3.49 30.09 -11.32
C TYR A 109 2.35 30.93 -11.87
N HIS A 110 2.66 32.14 -12.36
CA HIS A 110 1.76 33.05 -13.05
C HIS A 110 2.20 33.17 -14.50
N PHE A 111 1.33 32.85 -15.44
CA PHE A 111 1.72 32.88 -16.85
C PHE A 111 0.50 33.06 -17.76
N LYS A 112 0.79 33.50 -19.01
CA LYS A 112 -0.19 33.58 -20.08
C LYS A 112 -0.29 32.22 -20.75
N ASN A 113 -1.49 31.61 -20.73
CA ASN A 113 -1.78 30.29 -21.30
C ASN A 113 -1.92 30.33 -22.84
N ALA A 114 -2.16 29.16 -23.47
CA ALA A 114 -2.36 29.01 -24.92
C ALA A 114 -3.51 29.85 -25.48
N HIS A 115 -4.51 30.21 -24.64
CA HIS A 115 -5.67 31.02 -25.03
C HIS A 115 -5.42 32.53 -24.85
N GLY A 116 -4.26 32.91 -24.33
CA GLY A 116 -3.89 34.29 -24.09
C GLY A 116 -4.43 34.85 -22.76
N GLU A 117 -4.87 33.98 -21.85
CA GLU A 117 -5.36 34.32 -20.53
C GLU A 117 -4.28 34.15 -19.46
N TYR A 118 -4.21 35.04 -18.49
CA TYR A 118 -3.34 34.85 -17.33
C TYR A 118 -3.95 33.90 -16.32
N VAL A 119 -3.16 32.92 -15.87
CA VAL A 119 -3.57 31.91 -14.89
C VAL A 119 -2.52 31.77 -13.79
N ASP A 120 -2.98 31.40 -12.59
CA ASP A 120 -2.13 31.05 -11.45
C ASP A 120 -2.21 29.56 -11.19
N LYS A 121 -1.09 28.85 -11.33
CA LYS A 121 -0.99 27.40 -11.17
C LYS A 121 -0.05 27.03 -10.03
N ALA A 122 -0.42 26.01 -9.27
CA ALA A 122 0.52 25.34 -8.37
C ALA A 122 1.64 24.68 -9.17
N ASP A 123 2.79 24.52 -8.55
CA ASP A 123 3.92 23.80 -9.16
C ASP A 123 3.62 22.29 -9.20
N PRO A 124 3.60 21.67 -10.39
CA PRO A 124 3.37 20.23 -10.52
C PRO A 124 4.39 19.35 -9.80
N PHE A 125 5.61 19.89 -9.56
CA PHE A 125 6.73 19.20 -8.92
C PHE A 125 7.01 19.67 -7.49
N ALA A 126 6.10 20.42 -6.86
CA ALA A 126 6.28 20.88 -5.48
C ALA A 126 6.35 19.72 -4.49
N PHE A 127 7.32 19.75 -3.57
CA PHE A 127 7.49 18.74 -2.52
C PHE A 127 6.58 18.95 -1.30
N LEU A 128 6.00 20.14 -1.18
CA LEU A 128 5.08 20.50 -0.12
C LEU A 128 4.01 21.46 -0.66
N SER A 129 2.77 21.24 -0.26
CA SER A 129 1.62 22.09 -0.59
C SER A 129 1.12 22.83 0.64
N GLU A 130 0.41 23.93 0.39
CA GLU A 130 -0.34 24.63 1.42
C GLU A 130 -1.42 23.72 2.02
N TYR A 131 -1.65 23.89 3.33
CA TYR A 131 -2.80 23.23 3.98
C TYR A 131 -4.11 23.78 3.41
N ARG A 132 -5.04 22.88 3.11
CA ARG A 132 -6.35 23.27 2.56
C ARG A 132 -7.14 24.21 3.48
N PRO A 133 -7.95 25.11 2.94
CA PRO A 133 -8.38 25.26 1.54
C PRO A 133 -7.36 25.99 0.64
N GLY A 134 -6.15 26.24 1.14
CA GLY A 134 -5.10 26.87 0.35
C GLY A 134 -4.69 26.03 -0.87
N SER A 135 -4.15 26.70 -1.88
CA SER A 135 -3.83 26.10 -3.19
C SER A 135 -2.42 26.43 -3.68
N CYS A 136 -1.58 26.95 -2.79
CA CYS A 136 -0.21 27.31 -3.11
C CYS A 136 0.73 26.10 -2.96
N SER A 137 1.79 26.10 -3.72
CA SER A 137 3.00 25.34 -3.44
C SER A 137 3.80 26.00 -2.34
N ARG A 138 4.61 25.22 -1.61
CA ARG A 138 5.49 25.73 -0.56
C ARG A 138 6.91 25.25 -0.84
N LEU A 139 7.87 26.15 -0.65
CA LEU A 139 9.28 25.77 -0.73
C LEU A 139 9.64 24.78 0.37
N PHE A 140 10.33 23.73 0.01
CA PHE A 140 10.85 22.76 0.96
C PHE A 140 12.16 22.16 0.48
N ASN A 141 13.21 22.33 1.28
CA ASN A 141 14.48 21.64 1.05
C ASN A 141 14.36 20.23 1.60
N ILE A 142 14.23 19.26 0.69
CA ILE A 142 14.03 17.84 1.03
C ILE A 142 15.33 17.08 1.31
N GLU A 143 16.47 17.72 1.05
CA GLU A 143 17.78 17.11 1.20
C GLU A 143 18.20 16.96 2.68
N ASN A 144 19.14 16.05 2.94
CA ASN A 144 19.84 15.90 4.21
C ASN A 144 18.97 15.36 5.39
N PHE A 145 17.93 14.58 5.13
CA PHE A 145 17.30 13.78 6.18
C PHE A 145 18.28 12.71 6.68
N ALA A 146 18.38 12.53 7.99
CA ALA A 146 19.24 11.51 8.60
C ALA A 146 18.45 10.20 8.78
N TRP A 147 18.69 9.23 7.91
CA TRP A 147 18.10 7.91 7.96
C TRP A 147 18.82 6.99 8.96
N HIS A 148 18.08 6.06 9.59
CA HIS A 148 18.59 5.05 10.52
C HIS A 148 18.08 3.64 10.18
N ASP A 149 17.63 3.43 8.95
CA ASP A 149 16.97 2.21 8.46
C ASP A 149 17.88 1.29 7.64
N GLU A 150 19.19 1.52 7.63
CA GLU A 150 20.16 0.76 6.83
C GLU A 150 20.09 -0.76 7.03
N GLU A 151 19.86 -1.23 8.27
CA GLU A 151 19.78 -2.67 8.56
C GLU A 151 18.51 -3.30 7.95
N PHE A 152 17.41 -2.57 7.93
CA PHE A 152 16.17 -2.99 7.29
C PHE A 152 16.36 -3.07 5.78
N LEU A 153 16.90 -2.02 5.15
CA LEU A 153 17.11 -1.96 3.71
C LEU A 153 18.04 -3.06 3.18
N LYS A 154 19.07 -3.48 3.95
CA LYS A 154 19.93 -4.62 3.60
C LYS A 154 19.18 -5.94 3.50
N SER A 155 18.09 -6.11 4.24
CA SER A 155 17.29 -7.33 4.29
C SER A 155 16.05 -7.30 3.41
N ARG A 156 15.75 -6.11 2.83
CA ARG A 156 14.59 -5.87 1.98
C ARG A 156 14.68 -6.68 0.69
N ASP A 157 13.59 -7.26 0.27
CA ASP A 157 13.40 -7.90 -1.03
C ASP A 157 11.90 -7.88 -1.41
N ARG A 158 11.57 -8.48 -2.54
CA ARG A 158 10.18 -8.54 -3.02
C ARG A 158 9.28 -9.55 -2.29
N ASN A 159 9.73 -10.16 -1.22
CA ASN A 159 9.01 -11.07 -0.32
C ASN A 159 8.39 -12.33 -0.99
N PHE A 160 8.88 -12.80 -2.12
CA PHE A 160 8.32 -13.99 -2.77
C PHE A 160 8.33 -15.21 -1.84
N ASP A 161 9.42 -15.41 -1.09
CA ASP A 161 9.64 -16.55 -0.20
C ASP A 161 9.51 -16.20 1.29
N LYS A 162 9.16 -14.95 1.60
CA LYS A 162 8.96 -14.47 2.98
C LYS A 162 7.47 -14.29 3.30
N PRO A 163 7.11 -14.35 4.58
CA PRO A 163 5.75 -13.99 4.98
C PRO A 163 5.48 -12.52 4.67
N MET A 164 4.36 -12.24 4.01
CA MET A 164 3.88 -10.88 3.77
C MET A 164 2.40 -10.81 4.14
N SER A 165 2.15 -10.13 5.24
CA SER A 165 0.83 -9.83 5.78
C SER A 165 0.75 -8.32 5.94
N ILE A 166 -0.19 -7.70 5.23
CA ILE A 166 -0.31 -6.26 5.04
C ILE A 166 -1.51 -5.72 5.82
N TYR A 167 -1.30 -4.66 6.56
CA TYR A 167 -2.33 -3.87 7.20
C TYR A 167 -2.57 -2.60 6.38
N GLU A 168 -3.63 -2.60 5.58
CA GLU A 168 -4.05 -1.45 4.78
C GLU A 168 -4.69 -0.39 5.68
N MET A 169 -4.33 0.89 5.52
CA MET A 169 -4.81 1.93 6.41
C MET A 169 -4.97 3.30 5.76
N HIS A 170 -5.97 4.03 6.23
CA HIS A 170 -6.15 5.46 6.00
C HIS A 170 -5.69 6.25 7.22
N LEU A 171 -4.64 7.07 7.08
CA LEU A 171 -4.00 7.79 8.17
C LEU A 171 -4.97 8.64 9.00
N GLY A 172 -5.84 9.39 8.32
CA GLY A 172 -6.71 10.38 8.96
C GLY A 172 -7.80 9.80 9.84
N SER A 173 -8.25 8.58 9.55
CA SER A 173 -9.36 7.93 10.27
C SER A 173 -8.93 6.76 11.15
N TRP A 174 -7.68 6.33 11.10
CA TRP A 174 -7.21 5.22 11.94
C TRP A 174 -7.38 5.52 13.45
N LYS A 175 -6.85 6.64 13.91
CA LYS A 175 -7.04 7.15 15.28
C LYS A 175 -8.06 8.29 15.35
N GLY A 176 -8.34 8.91 14.19
CA GLY A 176 -9.18 10.09 14.07
C GLY A 176 -8.49 11.38 14.51
N LYS A 177 -9.28 12.44 14.65
CA LYS A 177 -8.77 13.74 15.07
C LYS A 177 -8.62 13.82 16.58
N VAL A 178 -7.50 14.37 17.04
CA VAL A 178 -7.25 14.72 18.44
C VAL A 178 -7.23 16.23 18.56
N ASP A 179 -8.01 16.81 19.47
CA ASP A 179 -8.16 18.25 19.65
C ASP A 179 -8.50 18.98 18.33
N ASN A 180 -9.40 18.39 17.53
CA ASN A 180 -9.85 18.88 16.21
C ASN A 180 -8.76 18.98 15.11
N ARG A 181 -7.57 18.40 15.31
CA ARG A 181 -6.53 18.28 14.30
C ARG A 181 -6.24 16.80 13.97
N ASN A 182 -5.77 16.54 12.77
CA ASN A 182 -5.19 15.25 12.45
C ASN A 182 -3.90 15.02 13.29
N LEU A 183 -3.61 13.77 13.59
CA LEU A 183 -2.29 13.39 14.11
C LEU A 183 -1.24 13.63 13.02
N SER A 184 -0.05 14.07 13.40
CA SER A 184 1.09 14.10 12.49
C SER A 184 1.56 12.68 12.13
N TYR A 185 2.33 12.56 11.05
CA TYR A 185 2.98 11.29 10.68
C TYR A 185 3.71 10.66 11.88
N GLU A 186 4.46 11.45 12.63
CA GLU A 186 5.23 10.98 13.80
C GLU A 186 4.32 10.53 14.95
N GLU A 187 3.25 11.29 15.24
CA GLU A 187 2.26 10.93 16.26
C GLU A 187 1.52 9.64 15.90
N VAL A 188 1.22 9.43 14.61
CA VAL A 188 0.62 8.17 14.14
C VAL A 188 1.59 7.01 14.42
N ALA A 189 2.88 7.16 14.14
CA ALA A 189 3.89 6.12 14.40
C ALA A 189 3.94 5.70 15.87
N ASP A 190 3.78 6.64 16.82
CA ASP A 190 3.78 6.35 18.26
C ASP A 190 2.72 5.31 18.67
N TYR A 191 1.55 5.37 18.05
CA TYR A 191 0.45 4.45 18.34
C TYR A 191 0.46 3.22 17.42
N LEU A 192 0.85 3.38 16.16
CA LEU A 192 0.73 2.36 15.13
C LEU A 192 1.79 1.25 15.29
N ILE A 193 3.04 1.62 15.55
CA ILE A 193 4.13 0.65 15.66
C ILE A 193 3.84 -0.44 16.71
N PRO A 194 3.51 -0.11 17.98
CA PRO A 194 3.19 -1.15 18.96
C PRO A 194 1.96 -1.97 18.56
N TYR A 195 0.97 -1.36 17.92
CA TYR A 195 -0.25 -2.04 17.49
C TYR A 195 0.02 -3.07 16.39
N ILE A 196 0.78 -2.69 15.35
CA ILE A 196 1.14 -3.59 14.24
C ILE A 196 2.03 -4.73 14.72
N LYS A 197 2.97 -4.46 15.65
CA LYS A 197 3.81 -5.49 16.26
C LYS A 197 3.01 -6.48 17.10
N ASP A 198 2.04 -6.00 17.89
CA ASP A 198 1.14 -6.87 18.68
C ASP A 198 0.32 -7.78 17.77
N LEU A 199 -0.24 -7.26 16.68
CA LEU A 199 -1.01 -8.04 15.71
C LEU A 199 -0.14 -8.92 14.80
N GLY A 200 1.17 -8.73 14.77
CA GLY A 200 2.13 -9.53 14.00
C GLY A 200 2.16 -9.29 12.50
N TYR A 201 1.56 -8.19 11.99
CA TYR A 201 1.67 -7.80 10.59
C TYR A 201 3.13 -7.49 10.21
N THR A 202 3.49 -7.78 8.97
CA THR A 202 4.85 -7.54 8.45
C THR A 202 4.98 -6.20 7.73
N HIS A 203 3.90 -5.72 7.14
CA HIS A 203 3.85 -4.48 6.37
C HIS A 203 2.59 -3.69 6.71
N ILE A 204 2.66 -2.39 6.47
CA ILE A 204 1.49 -1.54 6.31
C ILE A 204 1.39 -1.09 4.85
N GLU A 205 0.16 -0.90 4.36
CA GLU A 205 -0.13 -0.22 3.11
C GLU A 205 -0.91 1.05 3.43
N ILE A 206 -0.35 2.19 3.06
CA ILE A 206 -0.97 3.49 3.34
C ILE A 206 -1.75 3.92 2.10
N MET A 207 -3.08 4.12 2.25
CA MET A 207 -3.91 4.74 1.23
C MET A 207 -3.30 6.07 0.78
N PRO A 208 -3.62 6.62 -0.42
CA PRO A 208 -2.84 7.67 -1.03
C PRO A 208 -2.58 8.86 -0.12
N ILE A 209 -1.32 9.27 -0.01
CA ILE A 209 -0.82 10.40 0.80
C ILE A 209 -0.23 11.52 -0.04
N THR A 210 -0.40 11.50 -1.34
CA THR A 210 -0.18 12.64 -2.21
C THR A 210 -1.19 13.74 -1.87
N GLN A 211 -0.80 15.01 -2.04
CA GLN A 211 -1.70 16.13 -1.70
C GLN A 211 -3.01 16.06 -2.49
N TYR A 212 -4.15 16.15 -1.79
CA TYR A 212 -5.49 16.12 -2.38
C TYR A 212 -6.45 17.08 -1.67
N PRO A 213 -7.46 17.67 -2.37
CA PRO A 213 -8.32 18.72 -1.81
C PRO A 213 -9.54 18.17 -1.07
N PHE A 214 -10.07 17.01 -1.46
CA PHE A 214 -11.38 16.48 -1.04
C PHE A 214 -11.26 15.20 -0.22
N ASP A 215 -11.63 15.21 1.07
CA ASP A 215 -11.53 14.06 1.98
C ASP A 215 -12.26 12.83 1.47
N GLY A 216 -13.44 12.99 0.87
CA GLY A 216 -14.24 11.88 0.34
C GLY A 216 -13.61 11.18 -0.86
N SER A 217 -12.49 11.67 -1.40
CA SER A 217 -11.70 10.96 -2.40
C SER A 217 -10.69 9.99 -1.78
N TRP A 218 -10.50 10.02 -0.46
CA TRP A 218 -9.54 9.20 0.29
C TRP A 218 -8.09 9.32 -0.18
N GLY A 219 -7.78 10.34 -0.97
CA GLY A 219 -6.48 10.59 -1.58
C GLY A 219 -6.36 10.19 -3.05
N TYR A 220 -7.34 9.49 -3.62
CA TYR A 220 -7.28 9.03 -5.02
C TYR A 220 -7.45 10.16 -6.05
N GLN A 221 -7.93 11.35 -5.65
CA GLN A 221 -8.03 12.53 -6.54
C GLN A 221 -6.98 13.59 -6.16
N ALA A 222 -5.73 13.30 -6.49
CA ALA A 222 -4.59 14.14 -6.13
C ALA A 222 -4.53 15.45 -6.95
N THR A 223 -3.94 16.48 -6.33
CA THR A 223 -3.56 17.74 -6.95
C THR A 223 -2.05 17.97 -6.97
N GLY A 224 -1.29 17.27 -6.10
CA GLY A 224 0.15 17.39 -6.00
C GLY A 224 0.83 16.02 -5.90
N PHE A 225 1.36 15.52 -7.03
CA PHE A 225 1.89 14.15 -7.17
C PHE A 225 3.28 13.97 -6.53
N PHE A 226 4.01 15.04 -6.24
CA PHE A 226 5.30 15.04 -5.54
C PHE A 226 5.19 15.63 -4.14
N SER A 227 4.01 16.07 -3.74
CA SER A 227 3.76 16.70 -2.45
C SER A 227 3.11 15.70 -1.49
N VAL A 228 3.72 15.54 -0.31
CA VAL A 228 3.10 14.78 0.78
C VAL A 228 1.87 15.50 1.30
N ASP A 229 0.90 14.75 1.79
CA ASP A 229 -0.34 15.34 2.31
C ASP A 229 -0.04 16.22 3.54
N SER A 230 -0.24 17.52 3.36
CA SER A 230 0.03 18.56 4.36
C SER A 230 -0.87 18.48 5.62
N ARG A 231 -1.93 17.65 5.58
CA ARG A 231 -2.79 17.39 6.76
C ARG A 231 -2.04 16.72 7.89
N TYR A 232 -1.02 15.92 7.57
CA TYR A 232 -0.29 15.08 8.52
C TYR A 232 1.13 15.58 8.78
N GLY A 233 1.58 16.61 8.04
CA GLY A 233 2.89 17.22 8.26
C GLY A 233 3.66 17.58 7.00
N ASN A 234 4.97 17.51 7.10
CA ASN A 234 5.91 17.84 6.04
C ASN A 234 6.71 16.58 5.58
N PRO A 235 7.50 16.66 4.51
CA PRO A 235 8.29 15.54 4.02
C PRO A 235 9.19 14.87 5.07
N PHE A 236 9.86 15.64 5.93
CA PHE A 236 10.74 15.07 6.96
C PHE A 236 9.97 14.27 8.03
N GLN A 237 8.74 14.69 8.33
CA GLN A 237 7.90 13.94 9.27
C GLN A 237 7.41 12.60 8.67
N LEU A 238 7.14 12.55 7.36
CA LEU A 238 6.86 11.28 6.68
C LEU A 238 8.11 10.40 6.60
N MET A 239 9.28 10.97 6.31
CA MET A 239 10.55 10.23 6.37
C MET A 239 10.81 9.66 7.76
N SER A 240 10.60 10.45 8.83
CA SER A 240 10.70 10.00 10.21
C SER A 240 9.72 8.86 10.54
N PHE A 241 8.49 8.93 10.04
CA PHE A 241 7.51 7.87 10.17
C PHE A 241 8.02 6.56 9.57
N ILE A 242 8.52 6.59 8.32
CA ILE A 242 9.00 5.39 7.62
C ILE A 242 10.28 4.85 8.27
N ASP A 243 11.23 5.71 8.60
CA ASP A 243 12.47 5.34 9.32
C ASP A 243 12.18 4.56 10.61
N ARG A 244 11.21 5.03 11.38
CA ARG A 244 10.76 4.38 12.62
C ARG A 244 10.04 3.05 12.37
N MET A 245 9.26 2.95 11.29
CA MET A 245 8.64 1.68 10.88
C MET A 245 9.71 0.66 10.53
N HIS A 246 10.69 1.02 9.73
CA HIS A 246 11.82 0.17 9.36
C HIS A 246 12.64 -0.28 10.56
N GLN A 247 12.95 0.62 11.51
CA GLN A 247 13.61 0.26 12.77
C GLN A 247 12.80 -0.73 13.61
N ALA A 248 11.47 -0.73 13.47
CA ALA A 248 10.59 -1.70 14.11
C ALA A 248 10.44 -3.03 13.33
N GLY A 249 11.06 -3.14 12.15
CA GLY A 249 10.98 -4.30 11.27
C GLY A 249 9.67 -4.39 10.49
N ILE A 250 9.01 -3.25 10.22
CA ILE A 250 7.73 -3.15 9.50
C ILE A 250 7.98 -2.45 8.16
N GLY A 251 7.64 -3.11 7.06
CA GLY A 251 7.68 -2.52 5.72
C GLY A 251 6.52 -1.56 5.47
N VAL A 252 6.71 -0.60 4.56
CA VAL A 252 5.72 0.43 4.23
C VAL A 252 5.46 0.46 2.73
N ILE A 253 4.23 0.20 2.32
CA ILE A 253 3.77 0.21 0.93
C ILE A 253 2.94 1.49 0.71
N LEU A 254 3.15 2.16 -0.42
CA LEU A 254 2.37 3.31 -0.84
C LEU A 254 1.27 2.90 -1.81
N ASP A 255 0.03 3.27 -1.54
CA ASP A 255 -1.03 3.22 -2.53
C ASP A 255 -0.97 4.47 -3.42
N PHE A 256 -0.96 4.28 -4.74
CA PHE A 256 -0.76 5.34 -5.72
C PHE A 256 -1.75 5.23 -6.88
N ALA A 257 -2.47 6.33 -7.18
CA ALA A 257 -3.46 6.39 -8.25
C ALA A 257 -2.93 7.14 -9.49
N PRO A 258 -2.34 6.45 -10.48
CA PRO A 258 -1.79 7.10 -11.68
C PRO A 258 -2.82 7.28 -12.80
N VAL A 259 -4.06 6.83 -12.62
CA VAL A 259 -5.09 6.82 -13.68
C VAL A 259 -5.69 8.21 -13.88
N HIS A 260 -5.94 8.93 -12.78
CA HIS A 260 -6.71 10.18 -12.82
C HIS A 260 -6.25 11.18 -11.76
N PHE A 261 -6.72 12.42 -11.88
CA PHE A 261 -6.40 13.53 -10.98
C PHE A 261 -7.59 14.47 -10.78
N ALA A 262 -7.50 15.34 -9.77
CA ALA A 262 -8.55 16.29 -9.41
C ALA A 262 -8.81 17.35 -10.50
N THR A 263 -10.05 17.82 -10.57
CA THR A 263 -10.49 18.82 -11.57
C THR A 263 -10.25 20.28 -11.14
N ASP A 264 -9.48 20.49 -10.09
CA ASP A 264 -9.21 21.83 -9.53
C ASP A 264 -8.42 22.69 -10.51
N PRO A 265 -8.92 23.88 -10.88
CA PRO A 265 -8.35 24.70 -11.97
C PRO A 265 -6.96 25.27 -11.65
N TRP A 266 -6.58 25.33 -10.38
CA TRP A 266 -5.25 25.77 -9.95
C TRP A 266 -4.19 24.66 -9.97
N ALA A 267 -4.59 23.41 -10.23
CA ALA A 267 -3.71 22.23 -10.33
C ALA A 267 -3.40 21.90 -11.80
N LEU A 268 -3.43 20.60 -12.16
CA LEU A 268 -2.95 20.09 -13.44
C LEU A 268 -3.92 20.31 -14.62
N VAL A 269 -5.22 20.49 -14.36
CA VAL A 269 -6.22 20.60 -15.42
C VAL A 269 -5.89 21.74 -16.38
N GLN A 270 -5.84 21.44 -17.70
CA GLN A 270 -5.48 22.40 -18.76
C GLN A 270 -4.31 23.31 -18.34
N PHE A 271 -3.22 22.69 -17.89
CA PHE A 271 -2.16 23.38 -17.16
C PHE A 271 -1.65 24.61 -17.89
N ASP A 272 -1.26 24.50 -19.17
CA ASP A 272 -0.82 25.60 -20.00
C ASP A 272 -1.91 26.13 -20.98
N GLY A 273 -3.18 25.76 -20.73
CA GLY A 273 -4.33 26.06 -21.57
C GLY A 273 -4.62 25.00 -22.63
N THR A 274 -3.82 23.94 -22.66
CA THR A 274 -4.07 22.75 -23.48
C THR A 274 -4.35 21.52 -22.59
N ASP A 275 -4.83 20.44 -23.19
CA ASP A 275 -4.98 19.16 -22.49
C ASP A 275 -3.59 18.51 -22.28
N MET A 276 -2.70 19.19 -21.55
CA MET A 276 -1.31 18.82 -21.39
C MET A 276 -1.14 17.47 -20.71
N TYR A 277 -1.91 17.21 -19.67
CA TYR A 277 -1.88 15.96 -18.88
C TYR A 277 -3.02 15.01 -19.21
N GLU A 278 -4.19 15.53 -19.52
CA GLU A 278 -5.41 14.78 -19.70
C GLU A 278 -5.67 14.37 -21.17
N TYR A 279 -6.57 13.39 -21.37
CA TYR A 279 -7.12 13.09 -22.68
C TYR A 279 -7.96 14.25 -23.21
N SER A 280 -7.96 14.43 -24.55
CA SER A 280 -8.74 15.47 -25.25
C SER A 280 -10.07 14.94 -25.85
N ASN A 281 -10.37 13.65 -25.68
CA ASN A 281 -11.49 12.95 -26.27
C ASN A 281 -12.55 12.54 -25.23
N GLU A 282 -13.44 11.61 -25.57
CA GLU A 282 -14.49 11.04 -24.72
C GLU A 282 -13.97 10.41 -23.43
N HIS A 283 -12.70 10.00 -23.37
CA HIS A 283 -12.05 9.42 -22.18
C HIS A 283 -11.43 10.47 -21.24
N ARG A 284 -11.75 11.75 -21.45
CA ARG A 284 -11.23 12.84 -20.61
C ARG A 284 -11.60 12.71 -19.13
N TYR A 285 -12.83 12.28 -18.87
CA TYR A 285 -13.34 12.13 -17.50
C TYR A 285 -13.41 10.68 -17.09
N SER A 286 -12.98 10.40 -15.87
CA SER A 286 -13.15 9.09 -15.26
C SER A 286 -14.60 8.85 -14.82
N PRO A 287 -15.00 7.60 -14.55
CA PRO A 287 -16.30 7.30 -13.96
C PRO A 287 -16.54 7.98 -12.60
N TRP A 288 -15.47 8.40 -11.93
CA TRP A 288 -15.50 9.10 -10.62
C TRP A 288 -15.56 10.63 -10.74
N GLY A 289 -15.69 11.17 -11.96
CA GLY A 289 -15.80 12.62 -12.22
C GLY A 289 -14.47 13.39 -12.17
N SER A 290 -13.35 12.74 -12.02
CA SER A 290 -12.00 13.28 -12.12
C SER A 290 -11.48 13.24 -13.58
N LEU A 291 -10.36 13.90 -13.86
CA LEU A 291 -9.72 13.87 -15.18
C LEU A 291 -8.78 12.68 -15.31
N GLN A 292 -8.78 12.01 -16.47
CA GLN A 292 -7.89 10.90 -16.75
C GLN A 292 -6.59 11.39 -17.39
N PHE A 293 -5.45 10.88 -16.91
CA PHE A 293 -4.14 11.11 -17.54
C PHE A 293 -4.08 10.46 -18.92
N ASP A 294 -3.59 11.21 -19.90
CA ASP A 294 -3.27 10.66 -21.22
C ASP A 294 -1.94 9.88 -21.16
N LEU A 295 -2.06 8.61 -20.81
CA LEU A 295 -0.91 7.69 -20.70
C LEU A 295 -0.27 7.34 -22.05
N GLY A 296 -0.82 7.84 -23.15
CA GLY A 296 -0.20 7.81 -24.48
C GLY A 296 0.89 8.87 -24.67
N LYS A 297 0.87 9.96 -23.88
CA LYS A 297 1.83 11.06 -23.98
C LYS A 297 3.11 10.76 -23.20
N ASP A 298 4.26 10.84 -23.86
CA ASP A 298 5.56 10.56 -23.26
C ASP A 298 5.91 11.47 -22.07
N PRO A 299 5.66 12.81 -22.08
CA PRO A 299 5.89 13.64 -20.89
C PRO A 299 5.01 13.25 -19.70
N VAL A 300 3.76 12.81 -19.93
CA VAL A 300 2.85 12.33 -18.87
C VAL A 300 3.37 11.03 -18.26
N ARG A 301 3.84 10.10 -19.08
CA ARG A 301 4.49 8.87 -18.62
C ARG A 301 5.70 9.19 -17.72
N SER A 302 6.59 10.09 -18.17
CA SER A 302 7.74 10.51 -17.39
C SER A 302 7.36 11.20 -16.09
N PHE A 303 6.31 12.04 -16.10
CA PHE A 303 5.78 12.69 -14.91
C PHE A 303 5.33 11.67 -13.84
N LEU A 304 4.49 10.71 -14.23
CA LEU A 304 3.96 9.70 -13.31
C LEU A 304 5.02 8.69 -12.85
N MET A 305 5.89 8.22 -13.75
CA MET A 305 7.01 7.35 -13.37
C MET A 305 7.94 8.05 -12.38
N SER A 306 8.20 9.36 -12.60
CA SER A 306 9.02 10.15 -11.70
C SER A 306 8.32 10.38 -10.35
N ALA A 307 7.00 10.55 -10.32
CA ALA A 307 6.26 10.69 -9.07
C ALA A 307 6.35 9.44 -8.20
N MET A 308 6.18 8.25 -8.78
CA MET A 308 6.35 7.00 -8.03
C MET A 308 7.79 6.80 -7.58
N ASN A 309 8.78 7.04 -8.47
CA ASN A 309 10.19 6.93 -8.11
C ASN A 309 10.61 7.92 -7.02
N PHE A 310 9.99 9.10 -6.96
CA PHE A 310 10.25 10.09 -5.91
C PHE A 310 9.98 9.55 -4.50
N PHE A 311 8.86 8.85 -4.32
CA PHE A 311 8.54 8.22 -3.04
C PHE A 311 9.46 7.05 -2.70
N LEU A 312 9.96 6.33 -3.69
CA LEU A 312 10.95 5.26 -3.47
C LEU A 312 12.33 5.83 -3.13
N ASP A 313 12.77 6.88 -3.85
CA ASP A 313 14.12 7.45 -3.75
C ASP A 313 14.31 8.30 -2.49
N TYR A 314 13.31 9.12 -2.11
CA TYR A 314 13.40 10.03 -0.98
C TYR A 314 12.76 9.51 0.31
N PHE A 315 11.76 8.65 0.22
CA PHE A 315 11.00 8.20 1.40
C PHE A 315 11.22 6.72 1.73
N HIS A 316 11.98 5.99 0.95
CA HIS A 316 12.32 4.59 1.18
C HIS A 316 11.11 3.63 1.27
N PHE A 317 9.98 3.93 0.61
CA PHE A 317 8.87 2.99 0.53
C PHE A 317 9.33 1.64 -0.03
N ASP A 318 8.78 0.54 0.50
CA ASP A 318 9.15 -0.84 0.16
C ASP A 318 8.37 -1.41 -1.02
N GLY A 319 7.33 -0.69 -1.43
CA GLY A 319 6.51 -1.06 -2.58
C GLY A 319 5.49 0.01 -2.93
N ILE A 320 4.92 -0.15 -4.12
CA ILE A 320 3.81 0.67 -4.61
C ILE A 320 2.67 -0.24 -5.03
N ARG A 321 1.49 -0.02 -4.45
CA ARG A 321 0.24 -0.54 -4.98
C ARG A 321 -0.28 0.45 -6.01
N VAL A 322 -0.47 0.00 -7.24
CA VAL A 322 -1.00 0.78 -8.35
C VAL A 322 -2.51 0.57 -8.41
N ASP A 323 -3.23 1.66 -8.16
CA ASP A 323 -4.69 1.69 -8.15
C ASP A 323 -5.28 1.55 -9.56
N ALA A 324 -6.45 0.90 -9.65
CA ALA A 324 -7.31 0.82 -10.83
C ALA A 324 -6.58 0.40 -12.13
N VAL A 325 -5.71 -0.61 -12.05
CA VAL A 325 -4.95 -1.12 -13.21
C VAL A 325 -5.89 -1.57 -14.34
N SER A 326 -7.07 -2.09 -14.02
CA SER A 326 -8.12 -2.39 -15.02
C SER A 326 -8.46 -1.18 -15.90
N ASN A 327 -8.51 0.03 -15.34
CA ASN A 327 -8.76 1.29 -16.08
C ASN A 327 -7.53 1.77 -16.86
N ILE A 328 -6.35 1.26 -16.55
CA ILE A 328 -5.14 1.48 -17.35
C ILE A 328 -5.15 0.52 -18.56
N LEU A 329 -5.47 -0.75 -18.32
CA LEU A 329 -5.42 -1.79 -19.35
C LEU A 329 -6.50 -1.63 -20.42
N TYR A 330 -7.70 -1.26 -20.01
CA TYR A 330 -8.87 -1.17 -20.88
C TYR A 330 -9.57 0.18 -20.72
N TRP A 331 -10.09 0.71 -21.81
CA TRP A 331 -10.88 1.93 -21.77
C TRP A 331 -12.05 1.78 -20.78
N ASP A 332 -12.17 2.73 -19.84
CA ASP A 332 -13.15 2.74 -18.76
C ASP A 332 -13.16 1.47 -17.88
N GLY A 333 -12.04 0.77 -17.80
CA GLY A 333 -11.91 -0.49 -17.08
C GLY A 333 -12.66 -1.68 -17.68
N ASN A 334 -13.19 -1.54 -18.90
CA ASN A 334 -14.03 -2.53 -19.53
C ASN A 334 -13.37 -3.13 -20.79
N LYS A 335 -13.08 -4.42 -20.76
CA LYS A 335 -12.48 -5.17 -21.86
C LYS A 335 -13.22 -5.01 -23.20
N ASN A 336 -14.54 -4.84 -23.15
CA ASN A 336 -15.35 -4.67 -24.36
C ASN A 336 -15.13 -3.31 -25.06
N ASN A 337 -14.60 -2.32 -24.35
CA ASN A 337 -14.24 -1.01 -24.90
C ASN A 337 -12.87 -1.02 -25.62
N GLY A 338 -12.14 -2.14 -25.54
CA GLY A 338 -10.83 -2.32 -26.15
C GLY A 338 -9.67 -1.99 -25.21
N GLN A 339 -8.49 -2.46 -25.57
CA GLN A 339 -7.26 -2.25 -24.82
C GLN A 339 -6.71 -0.84 -25.07
N ASN A 340 -6.19 -0.21 -24.03
CA ASN A 340 -5.45 1.05 -24.14
C ASN A 340 -3.94 0.75 -24.29
N ASP A 341 -3.49 0.57 -25.53
CA ASP A 341 -2.08 0.18 -25.81
C ASP A 341 -1.06 1.19 -25.28
N GLY A 342 -1.42 2.49 -25.31
CA GLY A 342 -0.57 3.56 -24.78
C GLY A 342 -0.35 3.42 -23.27
N ALA A 343 -1.39 3.05 -22.55
CA ALA A 343 -1.33 2.86 -21.11
C ALA A 343 -0.70 1.51 -20.72
N VAL A 344 -0.91 0.46 -21.48
CA VAL A 344 -0.18 -0.82 -21.31
C VAL A 344 1.33 -0.61 -21.47
N GLU A 345 1.75 0.18 -22.46
CA GLU A 345 3.16 0.55 -22.64
C GLU A 345 3.70 1.36 -21.45
N PHE A 346 2.90 2.29 -20.89
CA PHE A 346 3.26 3.00 -19.66
C PHE A 346 3.56 2.04 -18.51
N ILE A 347 2.68 1.08 -18.23
CA ILE A 347 2.88 0.10 -17.14
C ILE A 347 4.17 -0.71 -17.34
N LYS A 348 4.43 -1.19 -18.56
CA LYS A 348 5.65 -1.95 -18.87
C LYS A 348 6.92 -1.11 -18.64
N ARG A 349 6.91 0.15 -19.07
CA ARG A 349 8.02 1.08 -18.83
C ARG A 349 8.19 1.37 -17.33
N LEU A 350 7.08 1.64 -16.63
CA LEU A 350 7.08 1.88 -15.19
C LEU A 350 7.76 0.73 -14.44
N ASN A 351 7.23 -0.48 -14.57
CA ASN A 351 7.73 -1.64 -13.83
C ASN A 351 9.17 -1.97 -14.22
N GLY A 352 9.51 -1.93 -15.51
CA GLY A 352 10.88 -2.15 -15.96
C GLY A 352 11.88 -1.13 -15.43
N LYS A 353 11.51 0.15 -15.39
CA LYS A 353 12.38 1.23 -14.90
C LYS A 353 12.53 1.20 -13.37
N ILE A 354 11.43 0.98 -12.65
CA ILE A 354 11.45 0.88 -11.18
C ILE A 354 12.28 -0.32 -10.74
N HIS A 355 12.07 -1.51 -11.31
CA HIS A 355 12.85 -2.69 -10.95
C HIS A 355 14.34 -2.59 -11.33
N TYR A 356 14.66 -1.81 -12.38
CA TYR A 356 16.06 -1.53 -12.72
C TYR A 356 16.72 -0.61 -11.67
N ALA A 357 15.99 0.43 -11.21
CA ALA A 357 16.50 1.38 -10.24
C ALA A 357 16.48 0.84 -8.80
N HIS A 358 15.43 0.07 -8.47
CA HIS A 358 15.13 -0.48 -7.15
C HIS A 358 14.76 -1.97 -7.27
N PRO A 359 15.74 -2.88 -7.38
CA PRO A 359 15.47 -4.30 -7.65
C PRO A 359 14.79 -5.04 -6.49
N ASP A 360 14.76 -4.46 -5.32
CA ASP A 360 14.22 -4.97 -4.06
C ASP A 360 12.81 -4.45 -3.73
N ILE A 361 12.23 -3.57 -4.57
CA ILE A 361 10.93 -2.95 -4.38
C ILE A 361 9.81 -3.79 -4.98
N MET A 362 8.66 -3.84 -4.29
CA MET A 362 7.45 -4.51 -4.74
C MET A 362 6.57 -3.58 -5.58
N MET A 363 6.12 -4.06 -6.74
CA MET A 363 5.09 -3.43 -7.55
C MET A 363 3.83 -4.30 -7.52
N ILE A 364 2.72 -3.75 -7.00
CA ILE A 364 1.47 -4.49 -6.73
C ILE A 364 0.36 -3.91 -7.59
N ALA A 365 -0.36 -4.76 -8.32
CA ALA A 365 -1.48 -4.35 -9.16
C ALA A 365 -2.82 -4.56 -8.47
N GLU A 366 -3.65 -3.53 -8.42
CA GLU A 366 -5.09 -3.72 -8.21
C GLU A 366 -5.76 -3.86 -9.57
N ASP A 367 -6.06 -5.09 -9.96
CA ASP A 367 -6.66 -5.42 -11.26
C ASP A 367 -7.75 -6.48 -11.12
N SER A 368 -8.95 -6.14 -11.58
CA SER A 368 -10.13 -7.03 -11.56
C SER A 368 -10.34 -7.80 -12.86
N THR A 369 -9.45 -7.63 -13.85
CA THR A 369 -9.62 -8.22 -15.17
C THR A 369 -8.98 -9.60 -15.29
N ASP A 370 -9.32 -10.29 -16.38
CA ASP A 370 -8.69 -11.54 -16.82
C ASP A 370 -7.46 -11.33 -17.71
N PHE A 371 -6.83 -10.15 -17.64
CA PHE A 371 -5.59 -9.87 -18.36
C PHE A 371 -4.50 -10.85 -17.91
N THR A 372 -3.89 -11.53 -18.88
CA THR A 372 -2.93 -12.60 -18.59
C THR A 372 -1.50 -12.09 -18.43
N GLY A 373 -0.82 -12.55 -17.38
CA GLY A 373 0.59 -12.23 -17.15
C GLY A 373 0.80 -10.85 -16.56
N VAL A 374 -0.10 -10.39 -15.70
CA VAL A 374 0.06 -9.15 -14.93
C VAL A 374 1.38 -9.20 -14.14
N THR A 375 1.67 -10.34 -13.50
CA THR A 375 2.89 -10.54 -12.71
C THR A 375 4.03 -11.21 -13.49
N ARG A 376 3.85 -11.49 -14.77
CA ARG A 376 4.92 -11.99 -15.61
C ARG A 376 5.93 -10.88 -15.93
N PRO A 377 7.25 -11.14 -15.89
CA PRO A 377 8.26 -10.15 -16.27
C PRO A 377 8.05 -9.57 -17.68
N VAL A 378 8.41 -8.29 -17.86
CA VAL A 378 8.21 -7.55 -19.13
C VAL A 378 8.93 -8.22 -20.29
N GLU A 379 10.14 -8.74 -20.08
CA GLU A 379 10.95 -9.44 -21.08
C GLU A 379 10.30 -10.74 -21.57
N TYR A 380 9.36 -11.32 -20.82
CA TYR A 380 8.55 -12.47 -21.22
C TYR A 380 7.13 -12.08 -21.66
N GLY A 381 6.92 -10.79 -21.98
CA GLY A 381 5.67 -10.28 -22.54
C GLY A 381 4.58 -9.95 -21.49
N GLY A 382 4.91 -9.97 -20.20
CA GLY A 382 4.01 -9.57 -19.13
C GLY A 382 4.02 -8.07 -18.84
N LEU A 383 3.32 -7.66 -17.78
CA LEU A 383 3.27 -6.27 -17.31
C LEU A 383 4.37 -5.93 -16.30
N GLY A 384 4.99 -6.95 -15.66
CA GLY A 384 6.12 -6.80 -14.76
C GLY A 384 5.78 -6.41 -13.33
N PHE A 385 4.54 -6.54 -12.88
CA PHE A 385 4.21 -6.45 -11.46
C PHE A 385 4.76 -7.67 -10.69
N ASP A 386 4.96 -7.50 -9.39
CA ASP A 386 5.35 -8.61 -8.51
C ASP A 386 4.14 -9.35 -7.97
N TYR A 387 3.06 -8.62 -7.67
CA TYR A 387 1.82 -9.15 -7.14
C TYR A 387 0.59 -8.55 -7.80
N LYS A 388 -0.51 -9.31 -7.76
CA LYS A 388 -1.84 -8.90 -8.18
C LYS A 388 -2.85 -9.19 -7.07
N TRP A 389 -3.74 -8.26 -6.76
CA TRP A 389 -4.88 -8.52 -5.89
C TRP A 389 -5.80 -9.57 -6.49
N ASP A 390 -6.14 -10.63 -5.74
CA ASP A 390 -7.11 -11.63 -6.17
C ASP A 390 -8.54 -11.20 -5.80
N LEU A 391 -9.10 -10.31 -6.60
CA LEU A 391 -10.48 -9.85 -6.43
C LEU A 391 -11.49 -10.95 -6.75
N GLY A 392 -11.12 -11.94 -7.56
CA GLY A 392 -11.93 -13.13 -7.83
C GLY A 392 -12.12 -13.97 -6.56
N TRP A 393 -11.01 -14.32 -5.90
CA TRP A 393 -11.03 -15.02 -4.62
C TRP A 393 -11.84 -14.25 -3.56
N MET A 394 -11.62 -12.95 -3.44
CA MET A 394 -12.32 -12.10 -2.49
C MET A 394 -13.84 -12.15 -2.70
N ASN A 395 -14.29 -11.89 -3.94
CA ASN A 395 -15.72 -11.85 -4.28
C ASN A 395 -16.41 -13.21 -4.05
N ASP A 396 -15.81 -14.30 -4.51
CA ASP A 396 -16.39 -15.63 -4.39
C ASP A 396 -16.41 -16.09 -2.94
N THR A 397 -15.34 -15.83 -2.19
CA THR A 397 -15.25 -16.14 -0.76
C THR A 397 -16.32 -15.39 0.04
N LEU A 398 -16.42 -14.07 -0.09
CA LEU A 398 -17.41 -13.28 0.64
C LEU A 398 -18.85 -13.68 0.29
N LYS A 399 -19.15 -13.95 -0.98
CA LYS A 399 -20.44 -14.47 -1.40
C LYS A 399 -20.75 -15.82 -0.78
N TYR A 400 -19.79 -16.74 -0.69
CA TYR A 400 -19.99 -18.05 -0.08
C TYR A 400 -20.25 -17.96 1.43
N TYR A 401 -19.50 -17.10 2.14
CA TYR A 401 -19.71 -16.90 3.59
C TYR A 401 -21.05 -16.25 3.92
N ALA A 402 -21.62 -15.49 3.02
CA ALA A 402 -22.93 -14.87 3.15
C ALA A 402 -24.11 -15.85 2.97
N LEU A 403 -23.89 -17.01 2.36
CA LEU A 403 -24.93 -17.99 2.08
C LEU A 403 -25.46 -18.65 3.37
N ASP A 404 -26.77 -18.90 3.41
CA ASP A 404 -27.35 -19.83 4.38
C ASP A 404 -26.71 -21.21 4.18
N PRO A 405 -26.29 -21.90 5.26
CA PRO A 405 -25.63 -23.20 5.18
C PRO A 405 -26.39 -24.25 4.38
N ILE A 406 -27.72 -24.20 4.33
CA ILE A 406 -28.53 -25.14 3.54
C ILE A 406 -28.29 -25.03 2.03
N TYR A 407 -27.81 -23.86 1.55
CA TYR A 407 -27.50 -23.60 0.15
C TYR A 407 -26.04 -23.77 -0.20
N LYS A 408 -25.12 -23.82 0.76
CA LYS A 408 -23.66 -23.87 0.54
C LYS A 408 -23.24 -25.06 -0.33
N LYS A 409 -23.93 -26.20 -0.22
CA LYS A 409 -23.67 -27.37 -1.05
C LYS A 409 -23.81 -27.13 -2.57
N TYR A 410 -24.63 -26.16 -2.98
CA TYR A 410 -24.84 -25.82 -4.39
C TYR A 410 -23.81 -24.83 -4.92
N ASP A 411 -23.14 -24.13 -4.04
CA ASP A 411 -22.11 -23.14 -4.35
C ASP A 411 -20.71 -23.54 -3.83
N HIS A 412 -20.54 -24.83 -3.54
CA HIS A 412 -19.33 -25.39 -2.94
C HIS A 412 -18.05 -25.00 -3.69
N ASN A 413 -18.12 -24.93 -5.01
CA ASN A 413 -17.01 -24.57 -5.88
C ASN A 413 -16.55 -23.09 -5.75
N LYS A 414 -17.32 -22.20 -5.13
CA LYS A 414 -16.88 -20.81 -4.93
C LYS A 414 -15.60 -20.71 -4.09
N LEU A 415 -15.39 -21.62 -3.12
CA LEU A 415 -14.14 -21.64 -2.35
C LEU A 415 -13.01 -22.42 -3.03
N THR A 416 -13.32 -23.36 -3.93
CA THR A 416 -12.31 -24.20 -4.56
C THR A 416 -11.84 -23.68 -5.91
N PHE A 417 -12.63 -22.84 -6.56
CA PHE A 417 -12.37 -22.34 -7.91
C PHE A 417 -11.12 -21.46 -8.00
N SER A 418 -10.79 -20.70 -6.97
CA SER A 418 -9.57 -19.86 -6.94
C SER A 418 -8.31 -20.68 -7.23
N MET A 419 -8.24 -21.91 -6.74
CA MET A 419 -7.09 -22.80 -7.00
C MET A 419 -6.97 -23.25 -8.45
N ALA A 420 -8.01 -23.11 -9.26
CA ALA A 420 -7.95 -23.44 -10.69
C ALA A 420 -7.13 -22.43 -11.50
N TYR A 421 -7.04 -21.18 -11.03
CA TYR A 421 -6.27 -20.11 -11.69
C TYR A 421 -5.13 -19.55 -10.84
N PHE A 422 -5.02 -19.91 -9.56
CA PHE A 422 -4.07 -19.35 -8.60
C PHE A 422 -2.63 -19.28 -9.13
N TYR A 423 -2.22 -20.23 -9.95
CA TYR A 423 -0.85 -20.31 -10.49
C TYR A 423 -0.64 -19.50 -11.79
N SER A 424 -1.63 -18.68 -12.21
CA SER A 424 -1.51 -17.82 -13.39
C SER A 424 -0.75 -16.52 -13.14
N ASP A 425 -0.84 -16.01 -11.91
CA ASP A 425 -0.19 -14.80 -11.42
C ASP A 425 0.23 -14.97 -9.96
N ASN A 426 1.06 -14.05 -9.43
CA ASN A 426 1.43 -14.02 -8.02
C ASN A 426 0.35 -13.26 -7.24
N PHE A 427 -0.57 -13.98 -6.62
CA PHE A 427 -1.72 -13.37 -5.99
C PHE A 427 -1.49 -12.91 -4.55
N LEU A 428 -2.16 -11.80 -4.21
CA LEU A 428 -2.36 -11.26 -2.89
C LEU A 428 -3.85 -11.30 -2.58
N LEU A 429 -4.26 -11.78 -1.41
CA LEU A 429 -5.65 -12.01 -1.01
C LEU A 429 -6.18 -10.80 -0.22
N PRO A 430 -6.92 -9.86 -0.87
CA PRO A 430 -7.36 -8.65 -0.21
C PRO A 430 -8.69 -8.82 0.51
N LEU A 431 -8.78 -8.28 1.72
CA LEU A 431 -10.02 -7.84 2.36
C LEU A 431 -9.88 -6.33 2.60
N SER A 432 -9.95 -5.57 1.49
CA SER A 432 -9.57 -4.16 1.40
C SER A 432 -10.67 -3.20 1.87
N HIS A 433 -10.32 -1.89 1.87
CA HIS A 433 -11.23 -0.79 2.18
C HIS A 433 -12.48 -0.79 1.31
N ASP A 434 -12.37 -1.14 0.02
CA ASP A 434 -13.49 -1.14 -0.91
C ASP A 434 -14.63 -2.06 -0.52
N GLU A 435 -14.36 -3.10 0.28
CA GLU A 435 -15.38 -4.07 0.67
C GLU A 435 -16.18 -3.65 1.91
N VAL A 436 -15.81 -2.56 2.58
CA VAL A 436 -16.43 -2.14 3.85
C VAL A 436 -16.99 -0.73 3.82
N VAL A 437 -17.38 -0.25 2.63
CA VAL A 437 -17.90 1.09 2.35
C VAL A 437 -19.11 1.07 1.40
N HIS A 438 -19.76 2.20 1.25
CA HIS A 438 -20.78 2.47 0.23
C HIS A 438 -21.99 1.51 0.25
N GLY A 439 -22.42 1.07 1.43
CA GLY A 439 -23.56 0.18 1.58
C GLY A 439 -23.27 -1.29 1.28
N LYS A 440 -21.97 -1.66 1.10
CA LYS A 440 -21.55 -3.06 0.94
C LYS A 440 -21.62 -3.87 2.27
N GLY A 441 -21.70 -3.18 3.42
CA GLY A 441 -21.64 -3.74 4.77
C GLY A 441 -20.22 -4.09 5.18
N THR A 442 -19.99 -4.31 6.48
CA THR A 442 -18.69 -4.74 7.02
C THR A 442 -18.44 -6.22 6.77
N ILE A 443 -17.21 -6.68 7.02
CA ILE A 443 -16.90 -8.12 6.98
C ILE A 443 -17.84 -8.91 7.90
N LEU A 444 -18.07 -8.41 9.12
CA LEU A 444 -19.02 -9.06 10.06
C LEU A 444 -20.46 -9.06 9.53
N ASN A 445 -20.93 -7.96 8.92
CA ASN A 445 -22.27 -7.86 8.38
C ASN A 445 -22.53 -8.83 7.23
N LYS A 446 -21.51 -9.08 6.40
CA LYS A 446 -21.59 -10.03 5.29
C LYS A 446 -21.74 -11.50 5.74
N MET A 447 -21.37 -11.83 6.97
CA MET A 447 -21.47 -13.19 7.46
C MET A 447 -22.93 -13.58 7.68
N TRP A 448 -23.26 -14.83 7.35
CA TRP A 448 -24.58 -15.41 7.61
C TRP A 448 -24.82 -15.64 9.10
N GLY A 449 -26.11 -15.61 9.53
CA GLY A 449 -26.56 -16.11 10.81
C GLY A 449 -26.77 -15.05 11.89
N ASN A 450 -26.96 -15.54 13.13
CA ASN A 450 -27.11 -14.70 14.31
C ASN A 450 -25.75 -14.17 14.80
N TYR A 451 -25.76 -13.43 15.90
CA TYR A 451 -24.58 -12.80 16.49
C TYR A 451 -23.40 -13.77 16.65
N ASP A 452 -23.62 -14.92 17.31
CA ASP A 452 -22.52 -15.88 17.57
C ASP A 452 -22.02 -16.56 16.30
N GLN A 453 -22.93 -16.88 15.39
CA GLN A 453 -22.61 -17.50 14.10
C GLN A 453 -21.79 -16.57 13.21
N LYS A 454 -22.14 -15.28 13.19
CA LYS A 454 -21.35 -14.27 12.44
C LYS A 454 -19.92 -14.20 12.94
N PHE A 455 -19.69 -14.13 14.25
CA PHE A 455 -18.34 -14.12 14.81
C PHE A 455 -17.60 -15.44 14.55
N ALA A 456 -18.27 -16.59 14.61
CA ALA A 456 -17.66 -17.86 14.25
C ALA A 456 -17.19 -17.88 12.78
N LEU A 457 -18.05 -17.39 11.87
CA LEU A 457 -17.71 -17.30 10.44
C LEU A 457 -16.60 -16.27 10.15
N VAL A 458 -16.55 -15.14 10.86
CA VAL A 458 -15.44 -14.18 10.71
C VAL A 458 -14.09 -14.83 11.09
N ARG A 459 -14.04 -15.54 12.22
CA ARG A 459 -12.83 -16.27 12.63
C ARG A 459 -12.45 -17.36 11.62
N ASN A 460 -13.43 -18.07 11.07
CA ASN A 460 -13.24 -19.07 10.03
C ASN A 460 -12.70 -18.40 8.73
N LEU A 461 -13.27 -17.27 8.31
CA LEU A 461 -12.82 -16.50 7.13
C LEU A 461 -11.36 -16.09 7.22
N TYR A 462 -10.93 -15.51 8.34
CA TYR A 462 -9.52 -15.15 8.51
C TYR A 462 -8.60 -16.37 8.47
N THR A 463 -9.04 -17.47 9.09
CA THR A 463 -8.27 -18.71 9.02
C THR A 463 -8.17 -19.21 7.58
N TYR A 464 -9.24 -19.12 6.79
CA TYR A 464 -9.24 -19.47 5.37
C TYR A 464 -8.33 -18.57 4.56
N GLN A 465 -8.37 -17.24 4.76
CA GLN A 465 -7.47 -16.31 4.10
C GLN A 465 -5.99 -16.64 4.38
N PHE A 466 -5.64 -16.92 5.64
CA PHE A 466 -4.26 -17.26 5.99
C PHE A 466 -3.82 -18.64 5.51
N ALA A 467 -4.70 -19.62 5.49
CA ALA A 467 -4.44 -20.96 5.01
C ALA A 467 -4.27 -21.06 3.49
N HIS A 468 -5.09 -20.30 2.73
CA HIS A 468 -5.02 -20.27 1.27
C HIS A 468 -3.65 -19.74 0.82
N PRO A 469 -3.02 -20.29 -0.25
CA PRO A 469 -1.80 -19.71 -0.81
C PRO A 469 -2.01 -18.23 -1.24
N GLY A 470 -0.94 -17.46 -1.27
CA GLY A 470 -0.93 -16.02 -1.59
C GLY A 470 -0.66 -15.14 -0.39
N LYS A 471 -0.20 -13.90 -0.64
CA LYS A 471 0.05 -12.91 0.41
C LYS A 471 -1.27 -12.38 0.99
N LYS A 472 -1.24 -11.73 2.16
CA LYS A 472 -2.44 -11.36 2.92
C LYS A 472 -2.57 -9.86 3.03
N LEU A 473 -3.78 -9.33 2.83
CA LEU A 473 -4.09 -7.94 3.09
C LEU A 473 -5.43 -7.82 3.84
N ASN A 474 -5.42 -7.06 4.92
CA ASN A 474 -6.61 -6.71 5.69
C ASN A 474 -6.66 -5.20 5.92
N PHE A 475 -7.82 -4.61 5.64
CA PHE A 475 -8.06 -3.21 5.93
C PHE A 475 -8.26 -2.97 7.42
N MET A 476 -7.76 -1.84 7.91
CA MET A 476 -7.89 -1.39 9.29
C MET A 476 -9.32 -1.45 9.80
N GLY A 477 -9.50 -1.97 11.02
CA GLY A 477 -10.81 -2.13 11.64
C GLY A 477 -11.52 -3.45 11.32
N ASN A 478 -11.10 -4.19 10.29
CA ASN A 478 -11.60 -5.54 10.02
C ASN A 478 -11.31 -6.49 11.18
N GLU A 479 -10.15 -6.32 11.84
CA GLU A 479 -9.75 -7.08 13.02
C GLU A 479 -10.57 -6.74 14.28
N LEU A 480 -11.29 -5.62 14.27
CA LEU A 480 -12.23 -5.24 15.32
C LEU A 480 -13.62 -5.81 15.09
N ALA A 481 -13.87 -6.39 13.92
CA ALA A 481 -15.18 -6.90 13.48
C ALA A 481 -16.30 -5.86 13.66
N SER A 482 -16.09 -4.64 13.17
CA SER A 482 -17.04 -3.54 13.32
C SER A 482 -18.42 -3.87 12.72
N TRP A 483 -19.47 -3.29 13.31
CA TRP A 483 -20.83 -3.28 12.75
C TRP A 483 -21.05 -2.16 11.75
N ASP A 484 -20.40 -1.01 11.96
CA ASP A 484 -20.50 0.16 11.10
C ASP A 484 -19.42 0.09 10.00
N GLU A 485 -19.83 0.42 8.79
CA GLU A 485 -18.89 0.62 7.68
C GLU A 485 -17.83 1.67 8.01
N TRP A 486 -16.67 1.55 7.40
CA TRP A 486 -15.63 2.55 7.51
C TRP A 486 -16.13 3.91 7.01
N ASN A 487 -15.68 4.96 7.71
CA ASN A 487 -15.97 6.35 7.35
C ASN A 487 -14.70 7.18 7.60
N GLU A 488 -14.22 7.86 6.57
CA GLU A 488 -12.98 8.65 6.59
C GLU A 488 -13.01 9.81 7.60
N ASN A 489 -14.20 10.25 8.01
CA ASN A 489 -14.38 11.34 8.96
C ASN A 489 -14.44 10.88 10.42
N LYS A 490 -14.39 9.57 10.68
CA LYS A 490 -14.50 8.99 12.02
C LYS A 490 -13.26 8.18 12.36
N SER A 491 -12.90 8.17 13.65
CA SER A 491 -11.94 7.21 14.19
C SER A 491 -12.47 5.78 14.06
N LEU A 492 -11.58 4.79 13.98
CA LEU A 492 -11.98 3.40 14.20
C LEU A 492 -12.67 3.25 15.56
N PRO A 493 -13.64 2.33 15.68
CA PRO A 493 -14.39 2.09 16.92
C PRO A 493 -13.55 1.29 17.94
N TRP A 494 -12.48 1.89 18.45
CA TRP A 494 -11.51 1.27 19.36
C TRP A 494 -12.13 0.70 20.63
N GLU A 495 -13.28 1.25 21.08
CA GLU A 495 -14.06 0.75 22.21
C GLU A 495 -14.55 -0.68 22.03
N LEU A 496 -14.65 -1.18 20.79
CA LEU A 496 -15.06 -2.56 20.51
C LEU A 496 -14.10 -3.58 21.14
N LYS A 497 -12.83 -3.26 21.32
CA LYS A 497 -11.85 -4.13 22.01
C LYS A 497 -12.24 -4.44 23.47
N ARG A 498 -13.15 -3.68 24.07
CA ARG A 498 -13.68 -3.97 25.43
C ARG A 498 -14.72 -5.11 25.42
N PHE A 499 -15.22 -5.49 24.27
CA PHE A 499 -16.23 -6.55 24.14
C PHE A 499 -15.56 -7.87 23.75
N PRO A 500 -15.76 -8.96 24.52
CA PRO A 500 -15.01 -10.20 24.35
C PRO A 500 -15.03 -10.79 22.93
N LYS A 501 -16.18 -10.73 22.23
CA LYS A 501 -16.30 -11.27 20.86
C LYS A 501 -15.46 -10.47 19.85
N HIS A 502 -15.44 -9.15 19.96
CA HIS A 502 -14.65 -8.28 19.11
C HIS A 502 -13.14 -8.43 19.37
N ASP A 503 -12.74 -8.41 20.65
CA ASP A 503 -11.36 -8.63 21.05
C ASP A 503 -10.86 -10.02 20.61
N SER A 504 -11.73 -11.05 20.66
CA SER A 504 -11.40 -12.39 20.20
C SER A 504 -11.02 -12.47 18.72
N VAL A 505 -11.63 -11.65 17.87
CA VAL A 505 -11.27 -11.58 16.44
C VAL A 505 -9.87 -11.00 16.27
N SER A 506 -9.54 -9.94 17.00
CA SER A 506 -8.17 -9.38 17.00
C SER A 506 -7.13 -10.42 17.43
N ARG A 507 -7.44 -11.25 18.44
CA ARG A 507 -6.57 -12.36 18.86
C ARG A 507 -6.41 -13.43 17.78
N VAL A 508 -7.49 -13.79 17.08
CA VAL A 508 -7.40 -14.71 15.94
C VAL A 508 -6.48 -14.19 14.87
N VAL A 509 -6.61 -12.91 14.48
CA VAL A 509 -5.74 -12.28 13.48
C VAL A 509 -4.29 -12.27 13.93
N ARG A 510 -4.03 -11.92 15.20
CA ARG A 510 -2.69 -11.95 15.78
C ARG A 510 -2.07 -13.34 15.71
N ASP A 511 -2.77 -14.34 16.21
CA ASP A 511 -2.22 -15.70 16.32
C ASP A 511 -2.04 -16.34 14.93
N LEU A 512 -2.92 -16.03 13.97
CA LEU A 512 -2.74 -16.42 12.56
C LEU A 512 -1.51 -15.76 11.93
N ASN A 513 -1.26 -14.48 12.20
CA ASN A 513 -0.04 -13.81 11.75
C ASN A 513 1.23 -14.47 12.33
N LEU A 514 1.21 -14.83 13.61
CA LEU A 514 2.34 -15.50 14.25
C LEU A 514 2.59 -16.90 13.63
N ILE A 515 1.54 -17.68 13.41
CA ILE A 515 1.62 -18.99 12.75
C ILE A 515 2.12 -18.81 11.30
N TYR A 516 1.57 -17.84 10.55
CA TYR A 516 1.97 -17.54 9.17
C TYR A 516 3.46 -17.22 9.06
N ARG A 517 4.00 -16.46 10.02
CA ARG A 517 5.44 -16.13 10.06
C ARG A 517 6.31 -17.31 10.48
N ALA A 518 5.80 -18.15 11.36
CA ALA A 518 6.58 -19.30 11.90
C ALA A 518 6.60 -20.51 10.94
N GLU A 519 5.50 -20.76 10.22
CA GLU A 519 5.32 -21.98 9.43
C GLU A 519 5.69 -21.77 7.96
N LYS A 520 6.86 -22.28 7.58
CA LYS A 520 7.40 -22.16 6.22
C LYS A 520 6.43 -22.63 5.14
N ALA A 521 5.61 -23.65 5.39
CA ALA A 521 4.59 -24.14 4.47
C ALA A 521 3.53 -23.09 4.12
N MET A 522 3.39 -21.98 4.89
CA MET A 522 2.37 -20.98 4.65
C MET A 522 2.83 -19.81 3.76
N HIS A 523 4.13 -19.66 3.48
CA HIS A 523 4.64 -18.49 2.78
C HIS A 523 5.80 -18.73 1.80
N PHE A 524 6.49 -19.88 1.91
CA PHE A 524 7.66 -20.17 1.06
C PHE A 524 7.22 -20.85 -0.24
N GLU A 525 7.69 -20.32 -1.38
CA GLU A 525 7.34 -20.82 -2.72
C GLU A 525 5.83 -21.05 -2.89
N GLU A 526 5.00 -20.09 -2.50
CA GLU A 526 3.54 -20.21 -2.49
C GLU A 526 2.95 -20.51 -3.87
N HIS A 527 3.66 -20.14 -4.93
CA HIS A 527 3.26 -20.33 -6.31
C HIS A 527 3.74 -21.69 -6.90
N ASN A 528 4.37 -22.53 -6.08
CA ASN A 528 4.75 -23.88 -6.49
C ASN A 528 3.57 -24.84 -6.24
N PRO A 529 2.93 -25.41 -7.29
CA PRO A 529 1.77 -26.27 -7.12
C PRO A 529 2.07 -27.57 -6.36
N ALA A 530 3.33 -27.96 -6.22
CA ALA A 530 3.74 -29.14 -5.43
C ALA A 530 3.57 -28.91 -3.91
N HIS A 531 3.40 -27.67 -3.47
CA HIS A 531 3.27 -27.31 -2.05
C HIS A 531 1.83 -27.27 -1.55
N PHE A 532 0.84 -27.45 -2.43
CA PHE A 532 -0.59 -27.48 -2.09
C PHE A 532 -1.23 -28.78 -2.57
N ASN A 533 -2.08 -29.38 -1.74
CA ASN A 533 -2.84 -30.56 -2.13
C ASN A 533 -4.21 -30.58 -1.43
N TRP A 534 -5.27 -30.73 -2.21
CA TRP A 534 -6.60 -30.95 -1.67
C TRP A 534 -6.69 -32.32 -0.99
N LEU A 535 -7.18 -32.34 0.24
CA LEU A 535 -7.47 -33.55 0.99
C LEU A 535 -8.97 -33.90 0.91
N MET A 536 -9.83 -32.89 0.90
CA MET A 536 -11.28 -33.02 0.78
C MET A 536 -11.81 -31.81 0.00
N VAL A 537 -12.08 -31.98 -1.30
CA VAL A 537 -12.46 -30.88 -2.21
C VAL A 537 -13.92 -30.97 -2.66
N ASP A 538 -14.48 -32.19 -2.77
CA ASP A 538 -15.81 -32.43 -3.36
C ASP A 538 -16.90 -32.72 -2.34
N ASN A 539 -16.63 -32.60 -1.03
CA ASN A 539 -17.60 -32.89 0.02
C ASN A 539 -18.64 -31.77 0.22
N SER A 540 -19.41 -31.54 -0.83
CA SER A 540 -20.46 -30.51 -0.85
C SER A 540 -21.61 -30.81 0.12
N ASN A 541 -21.91 -32.07 0.41
CA ASN A 541 -23.01 -32.47 1.29
C ASN A 541 -22.80 -31.97 2.72
N ASP A 542 -21.60 -32.13 3.26
CA ASP A 542 -21.24 -31.67 4.59
C ASP A 542 -20.73 -30.21 4.58
N SER A 543 -20.39 -29.67 3.40
CA SER A 543 -19.71 -28.38 3.24
C SER A 543 -18.47 -28.28 4.13
N VAL A 544 -17.67 -29.35 4.16
CA VAL A 544 -16.38 -29.43 4.83
C VAL A 544 -15.29 -29.45 3.77
N PHE A 545 -14.28 -28.60 3.96
CA PHE A 545 -13.09 -28.50 3.09
C PHE A 545 -11.85 -28.87 3.88
N ALA A 546 -10.92 -29.56 3.24
CA ALA A 546 -9.60 -29.80 3.81
C ALA A 546 -8.54 -29.82 2.73
N PHE A 547 -7.39 -29.22 3.04
CA PHE A 547 -6.20 -29.25 2.21
C PHE A 547 -4.93 -29.25 3.06
N GLU A 548 -3.83 -29.61 2.45
CA GLU A 548 -2.52 -29.54 3.09
C GLU A 548 -1.58 -28.61 2.33
N ARG A 549 -0.70 -27.96 3.08
CA ARG A 549 0.46 -27.22 2.56
C ARG A 549 1.73 -27.82 3.15
N ARG A 550 2.75 -28.01 2.28
CA ARG A 550 3.96 -28.70 2.69
C ARG A 550 5.20 -28.15 2.00
N VAL A 551 6.19 -27.77 2.79
CA VAL A 551 7.52 -27.35 2.33
C VAL A 551 8.57 -27.95 3.26
N GLY A 552 9.36 -28.91 2.75
CA GLY A 552 10.34 -29.63 3.57
C GLY A 552 9.68 -30.34 4.76
N ASP A 553 10.11 -30.00 5.97
CA ASP A 553 9.58 -30.54 7.22
C ASP A 553 8.31 -29.83 7.70
N SER A 554 8.05 -28.59 7.24
CA SER A 554 6.81 -27.87 7.56
C SER A 554 5.65 -28.48 6.78
N HIS A 555 4.72 -29.13 7.48
CA HIS A 555 3.55 -29.75 6.89
C HIS A 555 2.32 -29.47 7.74
N LEU A 556 1.38 -28.75 7.16
CA LEU A 556 0.14 -28.33 7.79
C LEU A 556 -1.08 -28.90 7.07
N VAL A 557 -2.09 -29.27 7.85
CA VAL A 557 -3.42 -29.67 7.38
C VAL A 557 -4.42 -28.64 7.88
N PHE A 558 -5.22 -28.10 6.96
CA PHE A 558 -6.24 -27.11 7.22
C PHE A 558 -7.61 -27.73 7.00
N ILE A 559 -8.52 -27.56 7.96
CA ILE A 559 -9.88 -28.11 7.94
C ILE A 559 -10.89 -27.03 8.23
N PHE A 560 -11.93 -26.92 7.41
CA PHE A 560 -12.98 -25.89 7.51
C PHE A 560 -14.36 -26.53 7.51
N ASN A 561 -15.14 -26.32 8.56
CA ASN A 561 -16.56 -26.65 8.62
C ASN A 561 -17.39 -25.38 8.31
N MET A 562 -18.12 -25.40 7.22
CA MET A 562 -18.92 -24.25 6.79
C MET A 562 -20.39 -24.33 7.21
N THR A 563 -20.72 -25.27 8.10
CA THR A 563 -22.08 -25.52 8.61
C THR A 563 -22.14 -25.38 10.14
N PRO A 564 -23.32 -25.21 10.73
CA PRO A 564 -23.48 -25.21 12.19
C PRO A 564 -23.35 -26.60 12.81
N ASN A 565 -23.18 -27.65 12.01
CA ASN A 565 -23.12 -29.03 12.51
C ASN A 565 -21.87 -29.27 13.35
N TYR A 566 -22.03 -29.89 14.49
CA TYR A 566 -20.94 -30.37 15.33
C TYR A 566 -20.68 -31.85 15.06
N TYR A 567 -19.42 -32.21 14.88
CA TYR A 567 -19.00 -33.60 14.71
C TYR A 567 -18.04 -33.98 15.84
N GLU A 568 -18.43 -34.97 16.67
CA GLU A 568 -17.52 -35.52 17.70
C GLU A 568 -16.41 -36.34 17.06
N TYR A 569 -16.69 -37.00 15.94
CA TYR A 569 -15.75 -37.79 15.16
C TYR A 569 -15.97 -37.53 13.67
N TYR A 570 -14.97 -36.93 13.03
CA TYR A 570 -15.00 -36.63 11.60
C TYR A 570 -13.69 -37.09 10.93
N ASP A 571 -13.80 -37.96 9.94
CA ASP A 571 -12.63 -38.54 9.27
C ASP A 571 -12.12 -37.60 8.17
N ILE A 572 -10.85 -37.19 8.26
CA ILE A 572 -10.13 -36.43 7.25
C ILE A 572 -9.04 -37.29 6.65
N GLY A 573 -9.03 -37.46 5.32
CA GLY A 573 -7.97 -38.12 4.61
C GLY A 573 -6.67 -37.31 4.67
N VAL A 574 -5.55 -37.97 4.94
CA VAL A 574 -4.20 -37.39 4.97
C VAL A 574 -3.20 -38.20 4.16
N THR A 575 -2.13 -37.55 3.71
CA THR A 575 -1.16 -38.15 2.81
C THR A 575 -0.02 -38.90 3.52
N ARG A 576 0.22 -38.61 4.81
CA ARG A 576 1.32 -39.21 5.57
C ARG A 576 0.81 -39.99 6.77
N GLU A 577 1.45 -41.13 7.02
CA GLU A 577 1.32 -41.82 8.28
C GLU A 577 2.09 -41.12 9.38
N GLY A 578 1.50 -40.98 10.55
CA GLY A 578 2.16 -40.35 11.71
C GLY A 578 1.21 -39.61 12.61
N THR A 579 1.75 -38.67 13.35
CA THR A 579 1.05 -37.92 14.37
C THR A 579 0.75 -36.46 13.89
N TYR A 580 -0.44 -36.00 14.20
CA TYR A 580 -0.91 -34.65 13.87
C TYR A 580 -1.33 -33.91 15.13
N GLN A 581 -0.73 -32.75 15.38
CA GLN A 581 -1.03 -31.88 16.52
C GLN A 581 -1.87 -30.70 16.08
N GLU A 582 -3.01 -30.48 16.70
CA GLU A 582 -3.79 -29.25 16.50
C GLU A 582 -3.02 -28.08 17.10
N ILE A 583 -2.59 -27.14 16.26
CA ILE A 583 -1.87 -25.93 16.68
C ILE A 583 -2.79 -24.71 16.74
N PHE A 584 -3.94 -24.74 16.04
CA PHE A 584 -4.91 -23.67 16.02
C PHE A 584 -6.32 -24.21 15.80
N ASN A 585 -7.30 -23.62 16.50
CA ASN A 585 -8.73 -23.93 16.32
C ASN A 585 -9.57 -22.72 16.72
N THR A 586 -10.41 -22.25 15.79
CA THR A 586 -11.25 -21.06 15.99
C THR A 586 -12.33 -21.22 17.05
N ASP A 587 -12.61 -22.46 17.47
CA ASP A 587 -13.63 -22.75 18.51
C ASP A 587 -13.06 -22.82 19.93
N LYS A 588 -11.74 -22.57 20.11
CA LYS A 588 -11.19 -22.39 21.46
C LYS A 588 -11.87 -21.24 22.20
N ASP A 589 -12.04 -21.36 23.50
CA ASP A 589 -12.69 -20.37 24.36
C ASP A 589 -11.95 -19.02 24.37
N VAL A 590 -10.62 -19.03 24.23
CA VAL A 590 -9.78 -17.81 24.06
C VAL A 590 -10.21 -16.97 22.85
N TYR A 591 -10.81 -17.57 21.84
CA TYR A 591 -11.40 -16.91 20.67
C TYR A 591 -12.93 -16.75 20.78
N GLY A 592 -13.51 -17.06 21.94
CA GLY A 592 -14.94 -16.95 22.19
C GLY A 592 -15.79 -18.05 21.55
N GLY A 593 -15.19 -19.20 21.28
CA GLY A 593 -15.83 -20.43 20.84
C GLY A 593 -16.38 -21.27 22.00
N SER A 594 -16.89 -22.47 21.69
CA SER A 594 -17.45 -23.43 22.68
C SER A 594 -16.38 -24.33 23.31
N ASN A 595 -15.13 -24.17 22.96
CA ASN A 595 -13.97 -24.94 23.40
C ASN A 595 -13.98 -26.41 22.95
N ALA A 596 -14.59 -26.70 21.80
CA ALA A 596 -14.56 -28.02 21.17
C ALA A 596 -13.32 -28.14 20.27
N TYR A 597 -12.20 -28.58 20.82
CA TYR A 597 -10.92 -28.72 20.14
C TYR A 597 -10.27 -30.08 20.42
N ASN A 598 -9.18 -30.39 19.69
CA ASN A 598 -8.43 -31.66 19.80
C ASN A 598 -7.16 -31.42 20.63
N GLY A 599 -7.27 -31.57 21.95
CA GLY A 599 -6.19 -31.23 22.89
C GLY A 599 -4.96 -32.14 22.88
N LEU A 600 -5.08 -33.35 22.31
CA LEU A 600 -4.00 -34.34 22.23
C LEU A 600 -3.60 -34.59 20.78
N PRO A 601 -2.32 -34.97 20.52
CA PRO A 601 -1.88 -35.39 19.20
C PRO A 601 -2.70 -36.58 18.70
N ILE A 602 -3.10 -36.53 17.42
CA ILE A 602 -3.91 -37.55 16.77
C ILE A 602 -3.02 -38.42 15.90
N MET A 603 -3.03 -39.73 16.12
CA MET A 603 -2.36 -40.72 15.24
C MET A 603 -3.23 -40.97 14.00
N SER A 604 -2.57 -41.08 12.84
CA SER A 604 -3.27 -41.48 11.62
C SER A 604 -3.49 -43.00 11.55
N TYR A 605 -4.57 -43.37 10.85
CA TYR A 605 -4.95 -44.75 10.57
C TYR A 605 -5.01 -44.97 9.06
N TYR A 606 -4.91 -46.25 8.61
CA TYR A 606 -5.03 -46.62 7.20
C TYR A 606 -6.44 -46.40 6.66
N TYR A 607 -6.55 -46.27 5.34
CA TYR A 607 -7.78 -46.11 4.56
C TYR A 607 -8.55 -44.82 4.85
N GLY A 608 -7.98 -43.72 4.38
CA GLY A 608 -8.63 -42.39 4.44
C GLY A 608 -9.75 -42.19 3.40
N PRO A 609 -10.69 -41.29 3.66
CA PRO A 609 -11.70 -40.90 2.68
C PRO A 609 -11.04 -40.24 1.45
N GLU A 610 -11.79 -40.14 0.36
CA GLU A 610 -11.38 -39.55 -0.92
C GLU A 610 -10.07 -40.14 -1.49
N GLY A 611 -9.86 -41.46 -1.28
CA GLY A 611 -8.70 -42.18 -1.83
C GLY A 611 -7.37 -41.85 -1.15
N LYS A 612 -7.36 -41.15 -0.02
CA LYS A 612 -6.13 -40.89 0.73
C LYS A 612 -5.64 -42.16 1.44
N PRO A 613 -4.29 -42.37 1.53
CA PRO A 613 -3.74 -43.56 2.14
C PRO A 613 -4.02 -43.68 3.63
N HIS A 614 -4.15 -42.58 4.32
CA HIS A 614 -4.37 -42.51 5.76
C HIS A 614 -5.51 -41.53 6.10
N LYS A 615 -5.98 -41.59 7.35
CA LYS A 615 -6.95 -40.64 7.91
C LYS A 615 -6.58 -40.25 9.32
N ILE A 616 -7.02 -39.06 9.72
CA ILE A 616 -7.13 -38.65 11.11
C ILE A 616 -8.61 -38.43 11.45
N THR A 617 -9.03 -38.82 12.66
CA THR A 617 -10.40 -38.58 13.13
C THR A 617 -10.38 -37.43 14.12
N VAL A 618 -11.05 -36.34 13.77
CA VAL A 618 -11.02 -35.08 14.50
C VAL A 618 -12.38 -34.73 15.08
N LYS A 619 -12.37 -34.00 16.19
CA LYS A 619 -13.52 -33.24 16.67
C LYS A 619 -13.61 -31.97 15.85
N LEU A 620 -14.80 -31.64 15.31
CA LEU A 620 -14.99 -30.50 14.42
C LEU A 620 -16.26 -29.74 14.79
N ALA A 621 -16.08 -28.57 15.41
CA ALA A 621 -17.19 -27.72 15.82
C ALA A 621 -17.88 -27.03 14.62
N GLY A 622 -19.12 -26.59 14.84
CA GLY A 622 -19.86 -25.84 13.83
C GLY A 622 -19.16 -24.50 13.49
N PHE A 623 -19.02 -24.21 12.20
CA PHE A 623 -18.31 -23.04 11.68
C PHE A 623 -16.86 -22.92 12.12
N ALA A 624 -16.24 -23.99 12.63
CA ALA A 624 -14.84 -23.97 13.05
C ALA A 624 -13.87 -24.14 11.87
N ALA A 625 -12.69 -23.57 12.03
CA ALA A 625 -11.51 -23.85 11.23
C ALA A 625 -10.38 -24.35 12.14
N CYS A 626 -9.68 -25.39 11.70
CA CYS A 626 -8.61 -26.04 12.46
C CYS A 626 -7.32 -26.11 11.62
N ILE A 627 -6.18 -25.95 12.28
CA ILE A 627 -4.85 -26.16 11.68
C ILE A 627 -4.14 -27.24 12.47
N PHE A 628 -3.76 -28.32 11.77
CA PHE A 628 -2.95 -29.40 12.34
C PHE A 628 -1.55 -29.37 11.73
N LYS A 629 -0.55 -29.55 12.59
CA LYS A 629 0.84 -29.69 12.21
C LYS A 629 1.22 -31.17 12.30
N TYR A 630 1.79 -31.69 11.22
CA TYR A 630 2.38 -33.02 11.21
C TYR A 630 3.64 -33.06 12.05
N ILE A 631 3.72 -34.02 12.97
CA ILE A 631 4.88 -34.24 13.82
C ILE A 631 5.74 -35.32 13.22
N HIS A 632 6.95 -34.96 12.81
CA HIS A 632 7.88 -35.88 12.21
C HIS A 632 8.39 -36.87 13.27
N PRO A 633 8.33 -38.21 13.04
CA PRO A 633 8.66 -39.22 14.04
C PRO A 633 10.10 -39.17 14.58
N ASN A 634 11.00 -38.48 13.87
CA ASN A 634 12.41 -38.32 14.26
C ASN A 634 12.75 -36.94 14.87
N LYS A 635 11.79 -36.07 15.11
CA LYS A 635 11.99 -34.82 15.85
C LYS A 635 11.43 -34.97 17.26
N PRO A 636 12.20 -34.66 18.33
CA PRO A 636 11.64 -34.50 19.67
C PRO A 636 10.49 -33.51 19.67
N LEU A 637 9.44 -33.80 20.44
CA LEU A 637 8.42 -32.76 20.75
C LEU A 637 9.16 -31.59 21.38
N GLU A 638 9.10 -30.40 20.77
CA GLU A 638 9.51 -29.17 21.45
C GLU A 638 8.57 -29.03 22.64
N GLU A 639 9.13 -29.17 23.86
CA GLU A 639 8.39 -28.85 25.08
C GLU A 639 7.96 -27.39 24.95
N SER A 640 6.66 -27.15 25.00
CA SER A 640 6.12 -25.81 25.12
C SER A 640 6.70 -25.22 26.40
N ASN A 641 7.63 -24.28 26.27
CA ASN A 641 8.05 -23.43 27.37
C ASN A 641 6.83 -22.56 27.74
N GLU A 642 5.94 -23.14 28.56
CA GLU A 642 5.01 -22.36 29.36
C GLU A 642 5.85 -21.61 30.38
N ASP A 643 5.84 -20.31 30.22
CA ASP A 643 6.43 -19.26 31.02
C ASP A 643 6.72 -19.61 32.50
N GLU A 644 7.95 -19.86 32.83
CA GLU A 644 8.49 -19.69 34.21
C GLU A 644 8.96 -18.24 34.47
N ASP A 645 8.72 -17.27 33.62
CA ASP A 645 9.11 -15.87 33.78
C ASP A 645 8.06 -14.97 34.47
N GLY A 646 7.02 -15.57 35.09
CA GLY A 646 5.93 -14.85 35.77
C GLY A 646 6.07 -14.73 37.31
N LYS A 647 7.17 -15.17 37.94
CA LYS A 647 7.27 -15.20 39.40
C LYS A 647 8.56 -14.69 40.02
N ASN A 648 9.22 -13.69 39.49
CA ASN A 648 10.31 -13.03 40.20
C ASN A 648 10.52 -11.58 39.78
N LYS A 649 9.51 -10.72 39.98
CA LYS A 649 9.68 -9.25 40.04
C LYS A 649 8.50 -8.58 40.74
N LEU A 650 8.26 -8.98 42.00
CA LEU A 650 7.37 -8.25 42.92
C LEU A 650 7.83 -8.49 44.34
N GLU A 651 9.11 -8.22 44.67
CA GLU A 651 9.65 -8.00 46.00
C GLU A 651 11.00 -7.34 45.82
N ASP A 652 11.06 -6.02 45.71
CA ASP A 652 12.09 -5.10 46.19
C ASP A 652 11.90 -3.73 45.51
N ASP A 653 10.93 -2.95 46.00
CA ASP A 653 10.95 -1.48 45.87
C ASP A 653 9.93 -0.85 46.84
N THR A 654 10.11 -1.20 48.14
CA THR A 654 9.55 -0.41 49.24
C THR A 654 10.58 -0.27 50.33
N LYS A 655 11.56 0.61 50.08
CA LYS A 655 12.32 1.33 51.13
C LYS A 655 13.23 2.37 50.49
N GLU A 656 13.02 3.60 50.87
CA GLU A 656 13.75 4.85 50.63
C GLU A 656 13.07 5.75 49.58
N ASN A 657 12.19 6.68 49.97
CA ASN A 657 12.49 7.97 50.56
C ASN A 657 11.22 8.73 50.95
N LEU A 658 11.27 9.28 52.10
CA LEU A 658 10.50 10.39 52.67
C LEU A 658 10.30 11.56 51.74
#